data_03810e38cc86dcd984127573ce141870
#
_entry.id   03810e38cc86dcd984127573ce141870
#
_cell.length_a   1.000
_cell.length_b   1.000
_cell.length_c   1.000
_cell.angle_alpha   90.00
_cell.angle_beta   90.00
_cell.angle_gamma   90.00
#
_symmetry.space_group_name_H-M   'P 1'
#
loop_
_entity.id
_entity.type
_entity.pdbx_description
1 polymer ?
#
loop_
_entity_poly.entity_id
_entity_poly.type
_entity_poly.pdbx_seq_one_letter_code
_entity_poly.pdbx_strand_id
1 'polypeptide(L)'
;MITIKFLIALLLLPCLVLAEEDQPLPGHSHVGDAFDEGPRQSASLLGGTGKVTIPITSSWPKAQAYFDQGLGQLHGFWYFEAERSFREIAAHDPNCAMAYWGMAMANWENAKRAKDFTAKATALKDKATNRERLYIDAHSNYFDNDPKDAKKRHQEHINDYENIIHEFPEDLEARAILVCRIWQFSRKGLPIHSYEAVNAILDQIHAKDPMHPAHHFRIHLWDKRKGSRALKSAAQNGPSAPSIAHMWHMPGHIYSKLHRYQDSAWHQQASARIDHRWMLASRVLPDQIHNYAHNNEWLVRNWIHIGRTQDALAMAKTLIANPRHPKLNKITKRSSSAGYGCARLIDVLTKFELWDQALALVETTYLQEEDLSLAHQRDRLQLIGTAHFEKGNNGGLSEAIVSFDALIIKAQELHQESAIKAVEKATTEKKSKKDREKAVKAAGMKTSSLIKSLEQAKSGLEAYLAILNNDLPKAREKFGDIKRDKYALALIRLRLGDNEEALKLSEEATTKKATGQVLPLAARIEVLHGSGKTEEARAAFEELRKISSSTDLSTPPFTRLIPIAAALDLPADWKLPATVHDDIGHRPELDTLGPIAWTPPNAPDFTLPDGDSEPIKLDSFLKRPTILILYLGHACLHCADQLQAFAEHHKQLEAAGFNVLCVSTDTVAELQKSQQAYAKDGENMPFTLLADPECKIFRQYNSYDDFEDQPLHGTFLIDTNGKVLWQDISADPFDDPVFLKKEALRLLPLHITS
;
A
#
# COMPACT_ATOMS: atom_id res chain seq x y z
N MET A 1 -54.43 -77.12 -25.67
CA MET A 1 -53.95 -75.82 -26.13
C MET A 1 -53.33 -75.12 -24.93
N ILE A 2 -51.99 -75.19 -24.86
CA ILE A 2 -51.23 -74.69 -23.72
C ILE A 2 -50.44 -73.48 -24.23
N THR A 3 -50.71 -72.30 -23.66
CA THR A 3 -50.05 -71.05 -24.00
C THR A 3 -48.89 -70.83 -23.04
N ILE A 4 -47.65 -70.82 -23.52
CA ILE A 4 -46.41 -70.55 -22.76
C ILE A 4 -46.24 -69.02 -22.70
N LYS A 5 -46.18 -68.45 -21.48
CA LYS A 5 -45.81 -67.06 -21.24
C LYS A 5 -44.29 -67.02 -20.95
N PHE A 6 -43.53 -66.37 -21.83
CA PHE A 6 -42.13 -66.01 -21.58
C PHE A 6 -42.08 -64.80 -20.64
N LEU A 7 -41.40 -64.96 -19.50
CA LEU A 7 -41.08 -63.87 -18.57
C LEU A 7 -39.67 -63.38 -18.89
N ILE A 8 -39.54 -62.17 -19.43
CA ILE A 8 -38.26 -61.50 -19.61
C ILE A 8 -37.98 -60.73 -18.32
N ALA A 9 -36.98 -61.22 -17.55
CA ALA A 9 -36.42 -60.50 -16.41
C ALA A 9 -35.41 -59.48 -16.93
N LEU A 10 -35.78 -58.20 -16.86
CA LEU A 10 -34.88 -57.06 -17.12
C LEU A 10 -33.99 -56.86 -15.88
N LEU A 11 -32.75 -57.22 -15.94
CA LEU A 11 -31.71 -56.84 -14.93
C LEU A 11 -31.42 -55.35 -15.04
N LEU A 12 -32.01 -54.55 -14.14
CA LEU A 12 -31.59 -53.19 -13.87
C LEU A 12 -30.25 -53.26 -13.09
N LEU A 13 -29.15 -53.08 -13.75
CA LEU A 13 -27.89 -52.66 -13.10
C LEU A 13 -28.07 -51.18 -12.72
N PRO A 14 -27.85 -50.79 -11.45
CA PRO A 14 -27.70 -49.40 -11.13
C PRO A 14 -26.38 -48.92 -11.75
N CYS A 15 -26.42 -48.05 -12.76
CA CYS A 15 -25.29 -47.18 -13.07
C CYS A 15 -24.98 -46.37 -11.82
N LEU A 16 -23.93 -46.74 -11.12
CA LEU A 16 -23.25 -45.81 -10.22
C LEU A 16 -22.68 -44.70 -11.14
N VAL A 17 -23.40 -43.62 -11.26
CA VAL A 17 -22.84 -42.34 -11.64
C VAL A 17 -21.94 -41.99 -10.46
N LEU A 18 -20.63 -42.32 -10.58
CA LEU A 18 -19.63 -41.63 -9.78
C LEU A 18 -19.82 -40.16 -10.11
N ALA A 19 -20.25 -39.36 -9.14
CA ALA A 19 -20.15 -37.92 -9.26
C ALA A 19 -18.66 -37.65 -9.59
N GLU A 20 -18.37 -37.16 -10.77
CA GLU A 20 -17.10 -36.47 -11.02
C GLU A 20 -17.01 -35.42 -9.93
N GLU A 21 -16.06 -35.56 -9.00
CA GLU A 21 -15.70 -34.46 -8.12
C GLU A 21 -15.44 -33.27 -9.03
N ASP A 22 -16.16 -32.18 -8.83
CA ASP A 22 -15.97 -30.93 -9.57
C ASP A 22 -14.50 -30.55 -9.50
N GLN A 23 -13.73 -30.86 -10.54
CA GLN A 23 -12.33 -30.46 -10.64
C GLN A 23 -12.28 -28.92 -10.62
N PRO A 24 -11.39 -28.31 -9.82
CA PRO A 24 -11.28 -26.85 -9.83
C PRO A 24 -10.88 -26.36 -11.22
N LEU A 25 -11.27 -25.12 -11.53
CA LEU A 25 -10.88 -24.48 -12.77
C LEU A 25 -9.34 -24.42 -12.89
N PRO A 26 -8.79 -24.47 -14.10
CA PRO A 26 -7.33 -24.36 -14.30
C PRO A 26 -6.76 -23.12 -13.59
N GLY A 27 -5.66 -23.30 -12.84
CA GLY A 27 -5.02 -22.26 -12.02
C GLY A 27 -5.61 -22.09 -10.63
N HIS A 28 -6.83 -22.62 -10.36
CA HIS A 28 -7.43 -22.60 -9.04
C HIS A 28 -6.93 -23.74 -8.15
N SER A 29 -6.96 -23.53 -6.84
CA SER A 29 -6.43 -24.46 -5.85
C SER A 29 -7.30 -25.72 -5.73
N HIS A 30 -6.66 -26.89 -5.76
CA HIS A 30 -7.27 -28.19 -5.43
C HIS A 30 -7.58 -28.35 -3.92
N VAL A 31 -6.95 -27.51 -3.07
CA VAL A 31 -7.11 -27.57 -1.61
C VAL A 31 -8.30 -26.72 -1.13
N GLY A 32 -8.83 -25.86 -2.00
CA GLY A 32 -10.04 -25.05 -1.79
C GLY A 32 -9.81 -23.53 -1.99
N ASP A 33 -10.89 -22.82 -2.25
CA ASP A 33 -10.93 -21.38 -2.61
C ASP A 33 -10.06 -20.46 -1.72
N ALA A 34 -9.89 -20.81 -0.44
CA ALA A 34 -9.07 -20.00 0.46
C ALA A 34 -7.59 -19.94 0.03
N PHE A 35 -7.14 -20.85 -0.84
CA PHE A 35 -5.79 -20.91 -1.35
C PHE A 35 -5.60 -20.20 -2.70
N ASP A 36 -6.67 -19.82 -3.40
CA ASP A 36 -6.61 -19.09 -4.68
C ASP A 36 -5.93 -17.73 -4.54
N GLU A 37 -6.19 -17.05 -3.45
CA GLU A 37 -5.50 -15.81 -3.08
C GLU A 37 -4.31 -16.10 -2.15
N GLY A 38 -3.41 -15.13 -2.05
CA GLY A 38 -2.23 -15.23 -1.19
C GLY A 38 -0.98 -15.75 -1.93
N PRO A 39 0.07 -16.16 -1.21
CA PRO A 39 1.33 -16.57 -1.82
C PRO A 39 1.21 -17.96 -2.46
N ARG A 40 1.69 -18.08 -3.70
CA ARG A 40 1.67 -19.35 -4.47
C ARG A 40 3.09 -19.92 -4.68
N GLN A 41 4.15 -19.15 -4.42
CA GLN A 41 5.53 -19.59 -4.51
C GLN A 41 6.02 -20.08 -3.15
N SER A 42 6.89 -21.11 -3.15
CA SER A 42 7.48 -21.70 -1.96
C SER A 42 8.20 -20.69 -1.06
N ALA A 43 8.27 -20.99 0.23
CA ALA A 43 8.98 -20.18 1.19
C ALA A 43 10.46 -20.55 1.27
N SER A 44 11.31 -19.57 1.58
CA SER A 44 12.67 -19.78 2.02
C SER A 44 12.86 -19.29 3.45
N LEU A 45 13.81 -19.87 4.19
CA LEU A 45 14.17 -19.37 5.51
C LEU A 45 15.02 -18.11 5.37
N LEU A 46 14.45 -16.96 5.76
CA LEU A 46 15.04 -15.64 5.57
C LEU A 46 16.04 -15.27 6.66
N GLY A 47 15.85 -15.78 7.88
CA GLY A 47 16.53 -15.30 9.07
C GLY A 47 16.11 -13.87 9.47
N GLY A 48 16.45 -13.46 10.69
CA GLY A 48 16.18 -12.10 11.16
C GLY A 48 14.69 -11.72 11.30
N THR A 49 13.80 -12.69 11.41
CA THR A 49 12.35 -12.47 11.61
C THR A 49 11.93 -12.43 13.07
N GLY A 50 12.89 -12.48 13.99
CA GLY A 50 12.68 -12.53 15.44
C GLY A 50 12.96 -13.94 16.02
N LYS A 51 13.24 -13.99 17.32
CA LYS A 51 13.39 -15.25 18.06
C LYS A 51 12.10 -15.51 18.82
N VAL A 52 11.19 -16.23 18.18
CA VAL A 52 9.86 -16.54 18.73
C VAL A 52 9.55 -17.99 18.42
N THR A 53 8.80 -18.66 19.30
CA THR A 53 8.44 -20.06 19.06
C THR A 53 7.18 -20.48 19.84
N ILE A 54 6.32 -21.22 19.17
CA ILE A 54 5.32 -22.08 19.78
C ILE A 54 5.67 -23.49 19.29
N PRO A 55 6.01 -24.44 20.16
CA PRO A 55 6.24 -25.84 19.74
C PRO A 55 5.00 -26.41 19.05
N ILE A 56 5.19 -26.99 17.87
CA ILE A 56 4.13 -27.54 17.04
C ILE A 56 4.30 -29.04 16.81
N THR A 57 3.20 -29.72 16.55
CA THR A 57 3.17 -31.11 16.13
C THR A 57 3.21 -31.19 14.61
N SER A 58 4.26 -31.81 14.07
CA SER A 58 4.40 -32.06 12.63
C SER A 58 5.31 -33.24 12.35
N SER A 59 5.03 -33.96 11.25
CA SER A 59 5.90 -35.03 10.75
C SER A 59 7.07 -34.51 9.93
N TRP A 60 7.05 -33.25 9.48
CA TRP A 60 8.11 -32.63 8.68
C TRP A 60 9.19 -32.01 9.56
N PRO A 61 10.46 -32.47 9.49
CA PRO A 61 11.52 -32.01 10.40
C PRO A 61 11.81 -30.51 10.36
N LYS A 62 11.50 -29.82 9.23
CA LYS A 62 11.73 -28.38 9.08
C LYS A 62 10.53 -27.52 9.52
N ALA A 63 9.40 -28.14 9.84
CA ALA A 63 8.14 -27.43 10.15
C ALA A 63 8.32 -26.37 11.22
N GLN A 64 9.03 -26.68 12.33
CA GLN A 64 9.24 -25.73 13.42
C GLN A 64 9.97 -24.46 12.97
N ALA A 65 11.00 -24.58 12.12
CA ALA A 65 11.75 -23.42 11.64
C ALA A 65 10.88 -22.48 10.77
N TYR A 66 10.05 -23.04 9.89
CA TYR A 66 9.11 -22.26 9.09
C TYR A 66 7.96 -21.69 9.93
N PHE A 67 7.55 -22.42 10.97
CA PHE A 67 6.52 -21.92 11.89
C PHE A 67 7.03 -20.73 12.71
N ASP A 68 8.23 -20.82 13.26
CA ASP A 68 8.89 -19.74 14.01
C ASP A 68 9.08 -18.50 13.12
N GLN A 69 9.50 -18.70 11.85
CA GLN A 69 9.59 -17.62 10.87
C GLN A 69 8.22 -16.96 10.64
N GLY A 70 7.18 -17.77 10.36
CA GLY A 70 5.82 -17.27 10.15
C GLY A 70 5.28 -16.52 11.37
N LEU A 71 5.57 -17.00 12.57
CA LEU A 71 5.16 -16.35 13.83
C LEU A 71 5.87 -14.99 14.01
N GLY A 72 7.18 -14.91 13.73
CA GLY A 72 7.90 -13.64 13.74
C GLY A 72 7.38 -12.65 12.69
N GLN A 73 7.03 -13.14 11.51
CA GLN A 73 6.39 -12.34 10.45
C GLN A 73 5.01 -11.84 10.88
N LEU A 74 4.20 -12.64 11.62
CA LEU A 74 2.94 -12.19 12.22
C LEU A 74 3.17 -11.06 13.24
N HIS A 75 4.19 -11.15 14.10
CA HIS A 75 4.55 -10.09 15.04
C HIS A 75 4.92 -8.79 14.32
N GLY A 76 5.55 -8.89 13.15
CA GLY A 76 5.90 -7.76 12.31
C GLY A 76 4.79 -7.29 11.34
N PHE A 77 3.58 -7.86 11.42
CA PHE A 77 2.46 -7.62 10.50
C PHE A 77 2.78 -7.88 9.03
N TRP A 78 3.72 -8.76 8.78
CA TRP A 78 4.08 -9.19 7.42
C TRP A 78 3.26 -10.42 7.01
N TYR A 79 1.96 -10.24 6.94
CA TYR A 79 0.95 -11.30 6.85
C TYR A 79 1.08 -12.17 5.60
N PHE A 80 1.41 -11.58 4.44
CA PHE A 80 1.56 -12.33 3.19
C PHE A 80 2.71 -13.35 3.27
N GLU A 81 3.85 -12.95 3.84
CA GLU A 81 4.99 -13.85 4.01
C GLU A 81 4.80 -14.82 5.18
N ALA A 82 4.06 -14.42 6.22
CA ALA A 82 3.67 -15.34 7.28
C ALA A 82 2.79 -16.48 6.72
N GLU A 83 1.80 -16.15 5.89
CA GLU A 83 1.00 -17.17 5.20
C GLU A 83 1.87 -18.08 4.32
N ARG A 84 2.84 -17.53 3.57
CA ARG A 84 3.79 -18.29 2.76
C ARG A 84 4.55 -19.31 3.60
N SER A 85 5.08 -18.90 4.76
CA SER A 85 5.80 -19.77 5.69
C SER A 85 4.94 -20.90 6.23
N PHE A 86 3.66 -20.62 6.53
CA PHE A 86 2.71 -21.65 7.01
C PHE A 86 2.23 -22.57 5.88
N ARG A 87 2.05 -22.05 4.65
CA ARG A 87 1.73 -22.90 3.48
C ARG A 87 2.83 -23.91 3.19
N GLU A 88 4.09 -23.51 3.34
CA GLU A 88 5.24 -24.42 3.18
C GLU A 88 5.12 -25.64 4.11
N ILE A 89 4.69 -25.41 5.36
CA ILE A 89 4.46 -26.52 6.30
C ILE A 89 3.32 -27.41 5.82
N ALA A 90 2.19 -26.81 5.43
CA ALA A 90 1.01 -27.58 5.00
C ALA A 90 1.26 -28.37 3.71
N ALA A 91 2.10 -27.88 2.80
CA ALA A 91 2.49 -28.59 1.58
C ALA A 91 3.29 -29.86 1.89
N HIS A 92 4.20 -29.82 2.89
CA HIS A 92 5.01 -30.96 3.30
C HIS A 92 4.35 -31.85 4.36
N ASP A 93 3.46 -31.29 5.18
CA ASP A 93 2.67 -32.01 6.19
C ASP A 93 1.22 -31.47 6.24
N PRO A 94 0.34 -31.97 5.37
CA PRO A 94 -1.07 -31.57 5.34
C PRO A 94 -1.84 -31.85 6.63
N ASN A 95 -1.25 -32.63 7.56
CA ASN A 95 -1.85 -32.95 8.85
C ASN A 95 -1.41 -32.03 9.98
N CYS A 96 -0.53 -31.07 9.74
CA CYS A 96 -0.10 -30.09 10.73
C CYS A 96 -1.23 -29.04 10.98
N ALA A 97 -2.00 -29.23 12.03
CA ALA A 97 -3.10 -28.34 12.39
C ALA A 97 -2.65 -26.88 12.59
N MET A 98 -1.47 -26.69 13.18
CA MET A 98 -0.92 -25.36 13.46
C MET A 98 -0.50 -24.59 12.20
N ALA A 99 -0.21 -25.25 11.09
CA ALA A 99 0.02 -24.59 9.81
C ALA A 99 -1.25 -23.83 9.36
N TYR A 100 -2.41 -24.45 9.44
CA TYR A 100 -3.70 -23.82 9.09
C TYR A 100 -4.11 -22.77 10.11
N TRP A 101 -3.81 -22.95 11.40
CA TRP A 101 -3.96 -21.91 12.41
C TRP A 101 -3.13 -20.67 12.07
N GLY A 102 -1.87 -20.86 11.66
CA GLY A 102 -0.98 -19.79 11.24
C GLY A 102 -1.50 -19.04 10.01
N MET A 103 -2.04 -19.75 9.00
CA MET A 103 -2.71 -19.15 7.84
C MET A 103 -3.95 -18.34 8.25
N ALA A 104 -4.77 -18.85 9.21
CA ALA A 104 -5.91 -18.12 9.74
C ALA A 104 -5.48 -16.83 10.45
N MET A 105 -4.39 -16.88 11.24
CA MET A 105 -3.79 -15.69 11.87
C MET A 105 -3.34 -14.66 10.84
N ALA A 106 -2.68 -15.09 9.78
CA ALA A 106 -2.22 -14.22 8.69
C ALA A 106 -3.37 -13.55 7.93
N ASN A 107 -4.54 -14.18 7.91
CA ASN A 107 -5.74 -13.71 7.22
C ASN A 107 -6.81 -13.10 8.14
N TRP A 108 -6.46 -12.70 9.35
CA TRP A 108 -7.42 -12.22 10.37
C TRP A 108 -8.38 -11.12 9.88
N GLU A 109 -7.94 -10.24 8.99
CA GLU A 109 -8.78 -9.17 8.43
C GLU A 109 -9.60 -9.63 7.20
N ASN A 110 -9.29 -10.78 6.60
CA ASN A 110 -10.10 -11.46 5.59
C ASN A 110 -10.90 -12.59 6.25
N ALA A 111 -12.08 -12.25 6.77
CA ALA A 111 -12.87 -13.15 7.59
C ALA A 111 -13.26 -14.46 6.88
N LYS A 112 -13.45 -14.46 5.53
CA LYS A 112 -13.76 -15.67 4.77
C LYS A 112 -12.57 -16.63 4.82
N ARG A 113 -11.41 -16.20 4.37
CA ARG A 113 -10.20 -17.03 4.33
C ARG A 113 -9.78 -17.49 5.75
N ALA A 114 -9.82 -16.58 6.73
CA ALA A 114 -9.50 -16.91 8.12
C ALA A 114 -10.43 -17.99 8.68
N LYS A 115 -11.72 -17.95 8.38
CA LYS A 115 -12.70 -18.96 8.79
C LYS A 115 -12.42 -20.31 8.12
N ASP A 116 -12.14 -20.31 6.81
CA ASP A 116 -11.86 -21.54 6.05
C ASP A 116 -10.59 -22.23 6.56
N PHE A 117 -9.52 -21.48 6.81
CA PHE A 117 -8.30 -22.01 7.42
C PHE A 117 -8.52 -22.48 8.87
N THR A 118 -9.32 -21.76 9.66
CA THR A 118 -9.68 -22.19 11.02
C THR A 118 -10.44 -23.51 11.00
N ALA A 119 -11.35 -23.70 10.06
CA ALA A 119 -12.10 -24.96 9.91
C ALA A 119 -11.15 -26.15 9.60
N LYS A 120 -10.14 -25.93 8.72
CA LYS A 120 -9.10 -26.95 8.44
C LYS A 120 -8.28 -27.27 9.70
N ALA A 121 -7.83 -26.27 10.46
CA ALA A 121 -7.13 -26.46 11.73
C ALA A 121 -7.96 -27.25 12.72
N THR A 122 -9.26 -26.91 12.87
CA THR A 122 -10.21 -27.58 13.78
C THR A 122 -10.43 -29.05 13.39
N ALA A 123 -10.53 -29.36 12.10
CA ALA A 123 -10.67 -30.72 11.60
C ALA A 123 -9.45 -31.62 11.94
N LEU A 124 -8.29 -31.02 12.15
CA LEU A 124 -7.04 -31.72 12.48
C LEU A 124 -6.70 -31.69 13.98
N LYS A 125 -7.53 -31.03 14.80
CA LYS A 125 -7.27 -30.73 16.20
C LYS A 125 -6.93 -31.97 17.05
N ASP A 126 -7.49 -33.13 16.73
CA ASP A 126 -7.23 -34.36 17.48
C ASP A 126 -5.79 -34.85 17.36
N LYS A 127 -5.05 -34.42 16.33
CA LYS A 127 -3.62 -34.71 16.14
C LYS A 127 -2.70 -33.75 16.89
N ALA A 128 -3.25 -32.68 17.46
CA ALA A 128 -2.53 -31.61 18.13
C ALA A 128 -2.37 -31.88 19.63
N THR A 129 -1.33 -31.30 20.25
CA THR A 129 -1.16 -31.29 21.71
C THR A 129 -2.26 -30.47 22.40
N ASN A 130 -2.39 -30.61 23.72
CA ASN A 130 -3.37 -29.81 24.48
C ASN A 130 -3.13 -28.29 24.32
N ARG A 131 -1.88 -27.85 24.29
CA ARG A 131 -1.54 -26.45 24.08
C ARG A 131 -1.98 -25.95 22.70
N GLU A 132 -1.67 -26.68 21.64
CA GLU A 132 -2.06 -26.34 20.27
C GLU A 132 -3.59 -26.30 20.12
N ARG A 133 -4.30 -27.24 20.78
CA ARG A 133 -5.78 -27.26 20.79
C ARG A 133 -6.37 -25.97 21.33
N LEU A 134 -5.83 -25.42 22.42
CA LEU A 134 -6.31 -24.17 23.00
C LEU A 134 -6.13 -22.98 22.01
N TYR A 135 -5.03 -22.92 21.27
CA TYR A 135 -4.84 -21.91 20.23
C TYR A 135 -5.84 -22.06 19.07
N ILE A 136 -6.11 -23.28 18.65
CA ILE A 136 -7.09 -23.58 17.59
C ILE A 136 -8.51 -23.25 18.08
N ASP A 137 -8.85 -23.64 19.31
CA ASP A 137 -10.17 -23.41 19.91
C ASP A 137 -10.45 -21.90 20.07
N ALA A 138 -9.46 -21.10 20.45
CA ALA A 138 -9.59 -19.64 20.52
C ALA A 138 -10.02 -19.02 19.18
N HIS A 139 -9.52 -19.54 18.05
CA HIS A 139 -9.94 -19.11 16.72
C HIS A 139 -11.32 -19.65 16.33
N SER A 140 -11.58 -20.95 16.56
CA SER A 140 -12.86 -21.57 16.28
C SER A 140 -13.98 -20.83 17.02
N ASN A 141 -13.81 -20.61 18.32
CA ASN A 141 -14.76 -19.85 19.15
C ASN A 141 -15.02 -18.45 18.59
N TYR A 142 -13.97 -17.76 18.13
CA TYR A 142 -14.11 -16.41 17.58
C TYR A 142 -14.90 -16.39 16.27
N PHE A 143 -14.69 -17.33 15.35
CA PHE A 143 -15.34 -17.34 14.04
C PHE A 143 -16.72 -18.02 14.07
N ASP A 144 -17.00 -18.88 15.04
CA ASP A 144 -18.30 -19.54 15.21
C ASP A 144 -19.32 -18.67 15.97
N ASN A 145 -18.86 -17.70 16.77
CA ASN A 145 -19.71 -16.76 17.47
C ASN A 145 -20.42 -15.77 16.52
N ASP A 146 -21.65 -15.34 16.89
CA ASP A 146 -22.43 -14.39 16.08
C ASP A 146 -21.65 -13.08 15.83
N PRO A 147 -21.36 -12.74 14.57
CA PRO A 147 -20.63 -11.52 14.23
C PRO A 147 -21.39 -10.24 14.62
N LYS A 148 -22.69 -10.31 14.90
CA LYS A 148 -23.50 -9.15 15.33
C LYS A 148 -23.18 -8.70 16.75
N ASP A 149 -22.70 -9.60 17.63
CA ASP A 149 -22.23 -9.24 18.97
C ASP A 149 -20.68 -9.16 19.00
N ALA A 150 -20.15 -8.19 18.28
CA ALA A 150 -18.70 -8.02 18.15
C ALA A 150 -17.98 -7.81 19.49
N LYS A 151 -18.59 -7.10 20.45
CA LYS A 151 -17.97 -6.85 21.76
C LYS A 151 -17.84 -8.13 22.57
N LYS A 152 -18.89 -8.93 22.63
CA LYS A 152 -18.90 -10.22 23.33
C LYS A 152 -17.84 -11.14 22.72
N ARG A 153 -17.87 -11.29 21.40
CA ARG A 153 -16.90 -12.11 20.66
C ARG A 153 -15.46 -11.69 20.90
N HIS A 154 -15.17 -10.37 20.92
CA HIS A 154 -13.84 -9.86 21.23
C HIS A 154 -13.44 -10.18 22.68
N GLN A 155 -14.35 -10.05 23.64
CA GLN A 155 -14.06 -10.36 25.04
C GLN A 155 -13.82 -11.86 25.25
N GLU A 156 -14.62 -12.71 24.64
CA GLU A 156 -14.44 -14.17 24.73
C GLU A 156 -13.09 -14.59 24.15
N HIS A 157 -12.68 -14.02 23.03
CA HIS A 157 -11.34 -14.30 22.47
C HIS A 157 -10.18 -13.82 23.37
N ILE A 158 -10.35 -12.72 24.10
CA ILE A 158 -9.39 -12.30 25.13
C ILE A 158 -9.35 -13.35 26.25
N ASN A 159 -10.50 -13.79 26.74
CA ASN A 159 -10.60 -14.80 27.80
C ASN A 159 -9.96 -16.14 27.38
N ASP A 160 -10.10 -16.54 26.10
CA ASP A 160 -9.46 -17.74 25.56
C ASP A 160 -7.92 -17.64 25.68
N TYR A 161 -7.32 -16.48 25.33
CA TYR A 161 -5.88 -16.28 25.50
C TYR A 161 -5.45 -16.16 26.96
N GLU A 162 -6.28 -15.60 27.84
CA GLU A 162 -6.03 -15.61 29.29
C GLU A 162 -6.03 -17.04 29.84
N ASN A 163 -6.91 -17.92 29.34
CA ASN A 163 -6.90 -19.34 29.67
C ASN A 163 -5.62 -20.04 29.21
N ILE A 164 -5.13 -19.76 28.00
CA ILE A 164 -3.86 -20.32 27.52
C ILE A 164 -2.73 -19.92 28.49
N ILE A 165 -2.68 -18.65 28.89
CA ILE A 165 -1.66 -18.13 29.81
C ILE A 165 -1.79 -18.77 31.21
N HIS A 166 -3.02 -19.07 31.65
CA HIS A 166 -3.26 -19.76 32.92
C HIS A 166 -2.74 -21.19 32.91
N GLU A 167 -3.06 -21.95 31.84
CA GLU A 167 -2.61 -23.33 31.67
C GLU A 167 -1.11 -23.44 31.36
N PHE A 168 -0.56 -22.46 30.63
CA PHE A 168 0.85 -22.40 30.21
C PHE A 168 1.49 -21.06 30.62
N PRO A 169 1.83 -20.87 31.93
CA PRO A 169 2.33 -19.59 32.44
C PRO A 169 3.66 -19.12 31.83
N GLU A 170 4.43 -20.01 31.19
CA GLU A 170 5.68 -19.68 30.51
C GLU A 170 5.51 -19.30 29.04
N ASP A 171 4.27 -19.37 28.51
CA ASP A 171 3.99 -19.05 27.11
C ASP A 171 4.05 -17.53 26.86
N LEU A 172 5.18 -17.08 26.29
CA LEU A 172 5.38 -15.67 25.95
C LEU A 172 4.54 -15.26 24.72
N GLU A 173 4.30 -16.20 23.80
CA GLU A 173 3.57 -15.93 22.57
C GLU A 173 2.09 -15.71 22.85
N ALA A 174 1.49 -16.50 23.77
CA ALA A 174 0.12 -16.26 24.21
C ALA A 174 -0.04 -14.85 24.80
N ARG A 175 0.92 -14.38 25.61
CA ARG A 175 0.93 -13.01 26.15
C ARG A 175 1.06 -11.96 25.04
N ALA A 176 1.97 -12.17 24.08
CA ALA A 176 2.20 -11.24 22.99
C ALA A 176 0.96 -11.11 22.09
N ILE A 177 0.35 -12.24 21.73
CA ILE A 177 -0.89 -12.26 20.95
C ILE A 177 -2.04 -11.62 21.72
N LEU A 178 -2.18 -11.90 23.02
CA LEU A 178 -3.18 -11.26 23.88
C LEU A 178 -3.07 -9.73 23.81
N VAL A 179 -1.86 -9.18 24.00
CA VAL A 179 -1.65 -7.73 23.92
C VAL A 179 -2.00 -7.19 22.54
N CYS A 180 -1.61 -7.88 21.48
CA CYS A 180 -1.95 -7.50 20.10
C CYS A 180 -3.48 -7.45 19.92
N ARG A 181 -4.22 -8.48 20.37
CA ARG A 181 -5.67 -8.56 20.27
C ARG A 181 -6.38 -7.50 21.10
N ILE A 182 -5.96 -7.24 22.34
CA ILE A 182 -6.47 -6.15 23.17
C ILE A 182 -6.35 -4.81 22.43
N TRP A 183 -5.18 -4.52 21.83
CA TRP A 183 -4.97 -3.30 21.06
C TRP A 183 -5.86 -3.25 19.81
N GLN A 184 -5.93 -4.33 19.02
CA GLN A 184 -6.75 -4.39 17.80
C GLN A 184 -8.23 -4.20 18.11
N PHE A 185 -8.75 -4.88 19.13
CA PHE A 185 -10.16 -4.81 19.53
C PHE A 185 -10.53 -3.46 20.14
N SER A 186 -9.56 -2.75 20.73
CA SER A 186 -9.80 -1.39 21.19
C SER A 186 -10.19 -0.42 20.08
N ARG A 187 -9.75 -0.70 18.87
CA ARG A 187 -10.13 0.05 17.66
C ARG A 187 -11.46 -0.40 17.06
N LYS A 188 -11.97 -1.55 17.50
CA LYS A 188 -13.22 -2.17 17.03
C LYS A 188 -14.33 -2.15 18.11
N GLY A 189 -14.20 -1.27 19.11
CA GLY A 189 -15.25 -0.97 20.07
C GLY A 189 -15.15 -1.64 21.45
N LEU A 190 -14.06 -2.37 21.74
CA LEU A 190 -13.75 -2.90 23.06
C LEU A 190 -12.61 -2.08 23.70
N PRO A 191 -12.87 -1.04 24.53
CA PRO A 191 -11.84 -0.12 24.99
C PRO A 191 -10.84 -0.75 25.95
N ILE A 192 -9.58 -0.30 25.89
CA ILE A 192 -8.57 -0.64 26.90
C ILE A 192 -8.88 0.15 28.17
N HIS A 193 -9.23 -0.52 29.25
CA HIS A 193 -9.52 0.10 30.55
C HIS A 193 -8.26 0.56 31.29
N SER A 194 -7.19 -0.20 31.21
CA SER A 194 -5.90 0.16 31.82
C SER A 194 -4.73 -0.13 30.88
N TYR A 195 -4.12 0.94 30.35
CA TYR A 195 -2.91 0.84 29.49
C TYR A 195 -1.71 0.35 30.30
N GLU A 196 -1.64 0.66 31.60
CA GLU A 196 -0.56 0.19 32.49
C GLU A 196 -0.67 -1.33 32.73
N ALA A 197 -1.87 -1.88 32.87
CA ALA A 197 -2.06 -3.33 32.99
C ALA A 197 -1.60 -4.06 31.73
N VAL A 198 -1.96 -3.56 30.53
CA VAL A 198 -1.47 -4.13 29.27
C VAL A 198 0.05 -3.97 29.11
N ASN A 199 0.59 -2.83 29.54
CA ASN A 199 2.04 -2.62 29.54
C ASN A 199 2.78 -3.59 30.47
N ALA A 200 2.20 -3.94 31.64
CA ALA A 200 2.79 -4.90 32.57
C ALA A 200 2.92 -6.31 31.97
N ILE A 201 1.99 -6.72 31.07
CA ILE A 201 2.14 -7.99 30.33
C ILE A 201 3.37 -7.94 29.41
N LEU A 202 3.60 -6.80 28.73
CA LEU A 202 4.79 -6.60 27.91
C LEU A 202 6.09 -6.56 28.73
N ASP A 203 6.03 -6.03 29.96
CA ASP A 203 7.17 -6.04 30.87
C ASP A 203 7.54 -7.48 31.30
N GLN A 204 6.54 -8.37 31.49
CA GLN A 204 6.77 -9.79 31.77
C GLN A 204 7.46 -10.49 30.58
N ILE A 205 7.03 -10.19 29.35
CA ILE A 205 7.67 -10.74 28.12
C ILE A 205 9.13 -10.30 28.05
N HIS A 206 9.39 -8.98 28.13
CA HIS A 206 10.73 -8.44 27.95
C HIS A 206 11.67 -8.67 29.14
N ALA A 207 11.14 -9.05 30.31
CA ALA A 207 11.95 -9.52 31.43
C ALA A 207 12.55 -10.90 31.17
N LYS A 208 11.86 -11.76 30.41
CA LYS A 208 12.32 -13.10 30.02
C LYS A 208 13.11 -13.09 28.72
N ASP A 209 12.62 -12.36 27.73
CA ASP A 209 13.29 -12.16 26.44
C ASP A 209 13.33 -10.66 26.08
N PRO A 210 14.46 -9.97 26.38
CA PRO A 210 14.63 -8.56 26.09
C PRO A 210 14.55 -8.19 24.60
N MET A 211 14.72 -9.15 23.69
CA MET A 211 14.69 -8.94 22.25
C MET A 211 13.44 -9.51 21.58
N HIS A 212 12.42 -9.87 22.35
CA HIS A 212 11.15 -10.36 21.82
C HIS A 212 10.47 -9.29 20.93
N PRO A 213 9.98 -9.62 19.73
CA PRO A 213 9.34 -8.66 18.80
C PRO A 213 8.10 -7.93 19.32
N ALA A 214 7.58 -8.30 20.49
CA ALA A 214 6.49 -7.58 21.17
C ALA A 214 6.81 -6.11 21.53
N HIS A 215 8.04 -5.63 21.33
CA HIS A 215 8.35 -4.20 21.29
C HIS A 215 7.42 -3.44 20.33
N HIS A 216 7.05 -4.05 19.21
CA HIS A 216 6.10 -3.56 18.25
C HIS A 216 4.75 -3.22 18.90
N PHE A 217 4.23 -4.12 19.71
CA PHE A 217 2.92 -3.92 20.37
C PHE A 217 2.96 -2.84 21.45
N ARG A 218 4.11 -2.65 22.12
CA ARG A 218 4.31 -1.52 23.05
C ARG A 218 4.27 -0.18 22.33
N ILE A 219 4.86 -0.11 21.14
CA ILE A 219 4.77 1.10 20.31
C ILE A 219 3.32 1.41 19.99
N HIS A 220 2.56 0.43 19.49
CA HIS A 220 1.13 0.61 19.19
C HIS A 220 0.28 0.98 20.41
N LEU A 221 0.62 0.46 21.58
CA LEU A 221 -0.07 0.77 22.82
C LEU A 221 0.05 2.27 23.19
N TRP A 222 1.25 2.87 22.97
CA TRP A 222 1.57 4.20 23.46
C TRP A 222 1.64 5.29 22.38
N ASP A 223 1.70 4.98 21.08
CA ASP A 223 1.94 5.97 20.02
C ASP A 223 0.91 7.10 19.99
N LYS A 224 -0.36 6.80 20.27
CA LYS A 224 -1.45 7.79 20.29
C LYS A 224 -1.70 8.45 21.63
N ARG A 225 -0.93 8.10 22.65
CA ARG A 225 -1.08 8.62 24.01
C ARG A 225 0.19 9.31 24.52
N LYS A 226 1.12 8.54 25.04
CA LYS A 226 2.36 9.03 25.62
C LYS A 226 3.56 8.30 24.99
N GLY A 227 3.96 8.74 23.79
CA GLY A 227 5.00 8.09 22.98
C GLY A 227 6.31 7.84 23.73
N SER A 228 6.69 8.73 24.67
CA SER A 228 7.90 8.55 25.50
C SER A 228 7.93 7.24 26.32
N ARG A 229 6.76 6.65 26.62
CA ARG A 229 6.65 5.34 27.29
C ARG A 229 7.16 4.17 26.43
N ALA A 230 7.17 4.35 25.12
CA ALA A 230 7.63 3.34 24.17
C ALA A 230 9.07 3.58 23.66
N LEU A 231 9.80 4.58 24.18
CA LEU A 231 11.09 4.97 23.62
C LEU A 231 12.12 3.84 23.68
N LYS A 232 12.23 3.12 24.82
CA LYS A 232 13.08 1.93 24.93
C LYS A 232 12.69 0.84 23.92
N SER A 233 11.38 0.62 23.69
CA SER A 233 10.92 -0.34 22.70
C SER A 233 11.18 0.14 21.28
N ALA A 234 11.09 1.44 21.01
CA ALA A 234 11.45 1.99 19.71
C ALA A 234 12.92 1.72 19.35
N ALA A 235 13.83 1.83 20.33
CA ALA A 235 15.24 1.51 20.14
C ALA A 235 15.51 0.03 19.81
N GLN A 236 14.68 -0.89 20.32
CA GLN A 236 14.88 -2.34 20.18
C GLN A 236 14.03 -2.97 19.05
N ASN A 237 13.01 -2.27 18.56
CA ASN A 237 12.02 -2.86 17.65
C ASN A 237 12.64 -3.37 16.34
N GLY A 238 13.38 -2.52 15.61
CA GLY A 238 14.06 -2.93 14.38
C GLY A 238 15.08 -4.06 14.61
N PRO A 239 16.00 -3.94 15.59
CA PRO A 239 16.95 -5.01 15.93
C PRO A 239 16.30 -6.34 16.33
N SER A 240 15.09 -6.34 16.92
CA SER A 240 14.40 -7.56 17.36
C SER A 240 13.92 -8.45 16.20
N ALA A 241 13.65 -7.86 15.02
CA ALA A 241 13.31 -8.61 13.79
C ALA A 241 13.79 -7.82 12.56
N PRO A 242 15.11 -7.78 12.30
CA PRO A 242 15.72 -6.84 11.37
C PRO A 242 15.39 -7.07 9.89
N SER A 243 14.90 -8.24 9.51
CA SER A 243 14.49 -8.53 8.14
C SER A 243 13.07 -8.07 7.80
N ILE A 244 12.32 -7.55 8.78
CA ILE A 244 10.93 -7.11 8.60
C ILE A 244 10.88 -5.58 8.56
N ALA A 245 10.51 -5.03 7.41
CA ALA A 245 10.44 -3.59 7.16
C ALA A 245 9.60 -2.83 8.19
N HIS A 246 8.42 -3.35 8.54
CA HIS A 246 7.51 -2.71 9.49
C HIS A 246 8.10 -2.57 10.89
N MET A 247 9.02 -3.45 11.29
CA MET A 247 9.71 -3.35 12.58
C MET A 247 10.64 -2.14 12.65
N TRP A 248 11.19 -1.70 11.51
CA TRP A 248 11.94 -0.45 11.40
C TRP A 248 11.04 0.78 11.24
N HIS A 249 9.85 0.63 10.62
CA HIS A 249 8.90 1.72 10.46
C HIS A 249 8.33 2.23 11.80
N MET A 250 7.94 1.32 12.67
CA MET A 250 7.20 1.65 13.90
C MET A 250 7.94 2.55 14.88
N PRO A 251 9.26 2.46 15.09
CA PRO A 251 10.01 3.44 15.88
C PRO A 251 9.85 4.87 15.36
N GLY A 252 9.74 5.05 14.04
CA GLY A 252 9.50 6.35 13.43
C GLY A 252 8.24 7.05 13.93
N HIS A 253 7.18 6.30 14.28
CA HIS A 253 6.00 6.87 14.93
C HIS A 253 6.33 7.52 16.27
N ILE A 254 7.15 6.85 17.10
CA ILE A 254 7.53 7.35 18.42
C ILE A 254 8.43 8.59 18.30
N TYR A 255 9.47 8.51 17.46
CA TYR A 255 10.37 9.66 17.24
C TYR A 255 9.62 10.85 16.64
N SER A 256 8.71 10.65 15.71
CA SER A 256 7.86 11.70 15.16
C SER A 256 6.96 12.36 16.23
N LYS A 257 6.39 11.57 17.15
CA LYS A 257 5.63 12.08 18.33
C LYS A 257 6.46 12.90 19.29
N LEU A 258 7.73 12.60 19.37
CA LEU A 258 8.71 13.32 20.19
C LEU A 258 9.35 14.49 19.42
N HIS A 259 8.87 14.79 18.21
CA HIS A 259 9.39 15.84 17.31
C HIS A 259 10.86 15.63 16.89
N ARG A 260 11.33 14.37 16.94
CA ARG A 260 12.66 13.95 16.53
C ARG A 260 12.61 13.44 15.09
N TYR A 261 12.32 14.33 14.15
CA TYR A 261 12.03 13.97 12.76
C TYR A 261 13.22 13.42 11.99
N GLN A 262 14.46 13.75 12.38
CA GLN A 262 15.67 13.13 11.81
C GLN A 262 15.76 11.65 12.18
N ASP A 263 15.53 11.31 13.47
CA ASP A 263 15.48 9.93 13.92
C ASP A 263 14.32 9.17 13.24
N SER A 264 13.17 9.83 13.15
CA SER A 264 12.02 9.26 12.43
C SER A 264 12.34 8.99 10.95
N ALA A 265 12.95 9.94 10.25
CA ALA A 265 13.33 9.80 8.83
C ALA A 265 14.30 8.63 8.61
N TRP A 266 15.30 8.48 9.50
CA TRP A 266 16.22 7.36 9.44
C TRP A 266 15.48 6.01 9.50
N HIS A 267 14.54 5.86 10.44
CA HIS A 267 13.76 4.63 10.61
C HIS A 267 12.83 4.35 9.43
N GLN A 268 12.20 5.39 8.87
CA GLN A 268 11.37 5.23 7.69
C GLN A 268 12.21 4.83 6.46
N GLN A 269 13.41 5.41 6.31
CA GLN A 269 14.32 5.05 5.23
C GLN A 269 14.85 3.62 5.38
N ALA A 270 15.17 3.19 6.59
CA ALA A 270 15.55 1.81 6.88
C ALA A 270 14.44 0.83 6.49
N SER A 271 13.19 1.14 6.88
CA SER A 271 12.01 0.36 6.51
C SER A 271 11.84 0.26 4.99
N ALA A 272 11.88 1.41 4.28
CA ALA A 272 11.73 1.44 2.83
C ALA A 272 12.79 0.61 2.10
N ARG A 273 14.06 0.67 2.55
CA ARG A 273 15.14 -0.09 1.94
C ARG A 273 15.00 -1.60 2.10
N ILE A 274 14.49 -2.06 3.24
CA ILE A 274 14.21 -3.49 3.47
C ILE A 274 13.07 -3.96 2.56
N ASP A 275 12.00 -3.17 2.43
CA ASP A 275 10.93 -3.46 1.46
C ASP A 275 11.49 -3.56 0.04
N HIS A 276 12.30 -2.59 -0.40
CA HIS A 276 12.88 -2.59 -1.75
C HIS A 276 13.74 -3.83 -2.00
N ARG A 277 14.60 -4.21 -1.03
CA ARG A 277 15.43 -5.42 -1.15
C ARG A 277 14.56 -6.66 -1.33
N TRP A 278 13.48 -6.78 -0.55
CA TRP A 278 12.56 -7.91 -0.65
C TRP A 278 11.82 -7.92 -1.99
N MET A 279 11.29 -6.79 -2.42
CA MET A 279 10.57 -6.67 -3.69
C MET A 279 11.41 -7.07 -4.89
N LEU A 280 12.68 -6.65 -4.91
CA LEU A 280 13.62 -7.01 -5.98
C LEU A 280 13.94 -8.52 -5.95
N ALA A 281 14.16 -9.10 -4.76
CA ALA A 281 14.46 -10.52 -4.62
C ALA A 281 13.26 -11.42 -4.99
N SER A 282 12.06 -11.01 -4.61
CA SER A 282 10.81 -11.78 -4.82
C SER A 282 10.07 -11.42 -6.11
N ARG A 283 10.55 -10.43 -6.87
CA ARG A 283 9.93 -9.94 -8.11
C ARG A 283 8.45 -9.57 -7.93
N VAL A 284 8.13 -8.89 -6.84
CA VAL A 284 6.78 -8.43 -6.54
C VAL A 284 6.63 -6.92 -6.82
N LEU A 285 5.43 -6.50 -7.18
CA LEU A 285 5.12 -5.09 -7.36
C LEU A 285 5.06 -4.36 -6.00
N PRO A 286 5.38 -3.06 -5.96
CA PRO A 286 5.38 -2.28 -4.72
C PRO A 286 4.13 -2.41 -3.86
N ASP A 287 2.95 -2.29 -4.44
CA ASP A 287 1.68 -2.31 -3.69
C ASP A 287 1.17 -3.72 -3.35
N GLN A 288 1.92 -4.78 -3.70
CA GLN A 288 1.72 -6.13 -3.17
C GLN A 288 2.31 -6.29 -1.76
N ILE A 289 3.25 -5.42 -1.38
CA ILE A 289 3.84 -5.40 -0.03
C ILE A 289 2.92 -4.63 0.91
N HIS A 290 2.56 -5.27 2.02
CA HIS A 290 1.80 -4.62 3.09
C HIS A 290 2.59 -3.43 3.65
N ASN A 291 1.95 -2.28 3.77
CA ASN A 291 2.52 -1.02 4.26
C ASN A 291 3.58 -0.33 3.37
N TYR A 292 3.99 -0.87 2.21
CA TYR A 292 4.98 -0.22 1.36
C TYR A 292 4.67 1.27 1.09
N ALA A 293 3.48 1.55 0.54
CA ALA A 293 3.04 2.91 0.25
C ALA A 293 2.99 3.79 1.50
N HIS A 294 2.54 3.23 2.63
CA HIS A 294 2.46 3.92 3.91
C HIS A 294 3.85 4.24 4.50
N ASN A 295 4.80 3.29 4.44
CA ASN A 295 6.17 3.50 4.92
C ASN A 295 6.86 4.64 4.17
N ASN A 296 6.77 4.63 2.83
CA ASN A 296 7.37 5.66 1.99
C ASN A 296 6.66 7.02 2.14
N GLU A 297 5.34 7.04 2.33
CA GLU A 297 4.59 8.28 2.62
C GLU A 297 5.10 8.93 3.90
N TRP A 298 5.33 8.15 4.97
CA TRP A 298 5.90 8.66 6.22
C TRP A 298 7.33 9.17 6.03
N LEU A 299 8.13 8.51 5.21
CA LEU A 299 9.48 8.96 4.89
C LEU A 299 9.45 10.36 4.25
N VAL A 300 8.65 10.55 3.20
CA VAL A 300 8.49 11.87 2.54
C VAL A 300 8.02 12.93 3.54
N ARG A 301 7.05 12.61 4.40
CA ARG A 301 6.55 13.52 5.43
C ARG A 301 7.67 13.98 6.38
N ASN A 302 8.50 13.05 6.84
CA ASN A 302 9.60 13.39 7.75
C ASN A 302 10.68 14.22 7.02
N TRP A 303 10.98 13.92 5.76
CA TRP A 303 11.90 14.74 4.96
C TRP A 303 11.38 16.16 4.74
N ILE A 304 10.08 16.34 4.55
CA ILE A 304 9.46 17.68 4.53
C ILE A 304 9.70 18.42 5.85
N HIS A 305 9.52 17.75 7.00
CA HIS A 305 9.71 18.39 8.30
C HIS A 305 11.14 18.86 8.57
N ILE A 306 12.14 18.16 8.04
CA ILE A 306 13.56 18.49 8.22
C ILE A 306 14.18 19.22 7.02
N GLY A 307 13.39 19.55 6.00
CA GLY A 307 13.83 20.33 4.84
C GLY A 307 14.67 19.57 3.81
N ARG A 308 14.64 18.22 3.77
CA ARG A 308 15.26 17.42 2.71
C ARG A 308 14.36 17.40 1.48
N THR A 309 14.37 18.52 0.76
CA THR A 309 13.40 18.80 -0.32
C THR A 309 13.63 17.90 -1.52
N GLN A 310 14.89 17.73 -1.97
CA GLN A 310 15.20 16.94 -3.17
C GLN A 310 14.85 15.46 -2.97
N ASP A 311 15.20 14.91 -1.80
CA ASP A 311 14.83 13.53 -1.46
C ASP A 311 13.32 13.33 -1.38
N ALA A 312 12.60 14.29 -0.74
CA ALA A 312 11.15 14.25 -0.63
C ALA A 312 10.48 14.31 -2.01
N LEU A 313 10.99 15.16 -2.92
CA LEU A 313 10.50 15.30 -4.28
C LEU A 313 10.74 14.02 -5.09
N ALA A 314 11.94 13.47 -5.03
CA ALA A 314 12.31 12.25 -5.73
C ALA A 314 11.45 11.07 -5.28
N MET A 315 11.28 10.86 -3.98
CA MET A 315 10.47 9.75 -3.46
C MET A 315 8.98 9.92 -3.78
N ALA A 316 8.44 11.14 -3.71
CA ALA A 316 7.05 11.39 -4.12
C ALA A 316 6.83 11.06 -5.60
N LYS A 317 7.77 11.40 -6.48
CA LYS A 317 7.75 11.00 -7.89
C LYS A 317 7.86 9.48 -8.07
N THR A 318 8.75 8.82 -7.33
CA THR A 318 8.90 7.35 -7.36
C THR A 318 7.58 6.65 -6.99
N LEU A 319 6.87 7.12 -5.96
CA LEU A 319 5.56 6.57 -5.60
C LEU A 319 4.52 6.70 -6.73
N ILE A 320 4.53 7.81 -7.47
CA ILE A 320 3.63 8.00 -8.62
C ILE A 320 4.05 7.13 -9.80
N ALA A 321 5.37 6.96 -10.01
CA ALA A 321 5.94 6.18 -11.09
C ALA A 321 5.73 4.66 -10.93
N ASN A 322 5.44 4.18 -9.73
CA ASN A 322 5.14 2.77 -9.48
C ASN A 322 4.00 2.24 -10.37
N PRO A 323 4.06 0.96 -10.79
CA PRO A 323 3.01 0.35 -11.60
C PRO A 323 1.63 0.48 -10.95
N ARG A 324 0.65 0.99 -11.68
CA ARG A 324 -0.76 0.97 -11.28
C ARG A 324 -1.35 -0.41 -11.56
N HIS A 325 -2.29 -0.82 -10.75
CA HIS A 325 -2.95 -2.10 -10.90
C HIS A 325 -4.43 -2.00 -10.50
N PRO A 326 -5.37 -2.62 -11.22
CA PRO A 326 -6.81 -2.51 -10.92
C PRO A 326 -7.21 -2.96 -9.52
N LYS A 327 -6.46 -3.90 -8.94
CA LYS A 327 -6.71 -4.42 -7.58
C LYS A 327 -5.80 -3.75 -6.52
N LEU A 328 -4.54 -3.48 -6.83
CA LEU A 328 -3.50 -3.15 -5.84
C LEU A 328 -3.23 -1.65 -5.72
N ASN A 329 -2.89 -0.97 -6.83
CA ASN A 329 -2.46 0.42 -6.86
C ASN A 329 -3.36 1.29 -7.74
N LYS A 330 -4.48 1.75 -7.19
CA LYS A 330 -5.40 2.70 -7.85
C LYS A 330 -5.08 4.11 -7.40
N ILE A 331 -4.98 5.06 -8.34
CA ILE A 331 -4.80 6.48 -7.99
C ILE A 331 -5.98 7.04 -7.17
N THR A 332 -7.18 6.48 -7.36
CA THR A 332 -8.38 6.84 -6.58
C THR A 332 -8.34 6.31 -5.15
N LYS A 333 -7.48 5.32 -4.85
CA LYS A 333 -7.28 4.79 -3.50
C LYS A 333 -6.21 5.62 -2.79
N ARG A 334 -6.61 6.47 -1.86
CA ARG A 334 -5.72 7.40 -1.15
C ARG A 334 -4.52 6.73 -0.48
N SER A 335 -4.63 5.47 -0.07
CA SER A 335 -3.58 4.70 0.63
C SER A 335 -2.70 3.87 -0.30
N SER A 336 -2.82 4.01 -1.62
CA SER A 336 -1.93 3.40 -2.60
C SER A 336 -0.68 4.27 -2.85
N SER A 337 0.35 3.71 -3.48
CA SER A 337 1.55 4.46 -3.89
C SER A 337 1.19 5.67 -4.74
N ALA A 338 0.34 5.51 -5.75
CA ALA A 338 -0.09 6.61 -6.61
C ALA A 338 -0.84 7.70 -5.82
N GLY A 339 -1.77 7.31 -4.93
CA GLY A 339 -2.56 8.25 -4.12
C GLY A 339 -1.70 9.02 -3.13
N TYR A 340 -0.82 8.35 -2.40
CA TYR A 340 0.12 9.00 -1.49
C TYR A 340 1.16 9.84 -2.23
N GLY A 341 1.71 9.30 -3.33
CA GLY A 341 2.69 10.00 -4.16
C GLY A 341 2.16 11.33 -4.66
N CYS A 342 0.95 11.35 -5.24
CA CYS A 342 0.30 12.58 -5.71
C CYS A 342 0.12 13.61 -4.57
N ALA A 343 -0.42 13.18 -3.42
CA ALA A 343 -0.61 14.06 -2.28
C ALA A 343 0.72 14.65 -1.76
N ARG A 344 1.78 13.82 -1.67
CA ARG A 344 3.10 14.26 -1.19
C ARG A 344 3.84 15.10 -2.20
N LEU A 345 3.69 14.86 -3.50
CA LEU A 345 4.25 15.72 -4.54
C LEU A 345 3.68 17.14 -4.43
N ILE A 346 2.34 17.26 -4.32
CA ILE A 346 1.68 18.55 -4.10
C ILE A 346 2.16 19.22 -2.81
N ASP A 347 2.30 18.46 -1.72
CA ASP A 347 2.83 18.97 -0.45
C ASP A 347 4.26 19.54 -0.61
N VAL A 348 5.17 18.82 -1.25
CA VAL A 348 6.56 19.25 -1.45
C VAL A 348 6.61 20.50 -2.30
N LEU A 349 5.93 20.49 -3.47
CA LEU A 349 5.92 21.62 -4.40
C LEU A 349 5.35 22.88 -3.73
N THR A 350 4.27 22.74 -2.95
CA THR A 350 3.62 23.88 -2.27
C THR A 350 4.45 24.39 -1.10
N LYS A 351 4.96 23.52 -0.24
CA LYS A 351 5.63 23.90 1.02
C LYS A 351 7.02 24.48 0.80
N PHE A 352 7.73 23.97 -0.21
CA PHE A 352 9.04 24.49 -0.59
C PHE A 352 8.98 25.53 -1.72
N GLU A 353 7.76 25.96 -2.10
CA GLU A 353 7.53 27.02 -3.06
C GLU A 353 8.20 26.77 -4.44
N LEU A 354 8.15 25.50 -4.90
CA LEU A 354 8.75 25.05 -6.15
C LEU A 354 7.83 25.33 -7.36
N TRP A 355 7.41 26.60 -7.53
CA TRP A 355 6.33 26.99 -8.44
C TRP A 355 6.64 26.69 -9.91
N ASP A 356 7.87 26.96 -10.37
CA ASP A 356 8.28 26.66 -11.74
C ASP A 356 8.24 25.15 -12.02
N GLN A 357 8.70 24.34 -11.06
CA GLN A 357 8.60 22.88 -11.16
C GLN A 357 7.14 22.41 -11.10
N ALA A 358 6.31 23.03 -10.28
CA ALA A 358 4.88 22.69 -10.20
C ALA A 358 4.20 22.88 -11.56
N LEU A 359 4.39 24.05 -12.20
CA LEU A 359 3.81 24.34 -13.51
C LEU A 359 4.39 23.44 -14.62
N ALA A 360 5.69 23.13 -14.58
CA ALA A 360 6.31 22.23 -15.54
C ALA A 360 5.81 20.77 -15.42
N LEU A 361 5.32 20.34 -14.25
CA LEU A 361 4.83 18.99 -14.03
C LEU A 361 3.34 18.81 -14.38
N VAL A 362 2.58 19.88 -14.63
CA VAL A 362 1.12 19.84 -14.86
C VAL A 362 0.73 18.92 -16.01
N GLU A 363 1.49 18.96 -17.12
CA GLU A 363 1.22 18.19 -18.33
C GLU A 363 1.99 16.86 -18.37
N THR A 364 2.64 16.50 -17.26
CA THR A 364 3.36 15.23 -17.15
C THR A 364 2.52 14.17 -16.43
N THR A 365 2.94 12.91 -16.52
CA THR A 365 2.34 11.78 -15.80
C THR A 365 2.30 11.96 -14.28
N TYR A 366 3.05 12.92 -13.72
CA TYR A 366 3.08 13.19 -12.29
C TYR A 366 1.88 14.00 -11.78
N LEU A 367 1.40 14.99 -12.57
CA LEU A 367 0.27 15.86 -12.22
C LEU A 367 -0.84 15.88 -13.28
N GLN A 368 -0.79 14.98 -14.24
CA GLN A 368 -1.83 14.81 -15.26
C GLN A 368 -3.21 14.62 -14.61
N GLU A 369 -4.24 15.25 -15.21
CA GLU A 369 -5.61 15.24 -14.65
C GLU A 369 -6.33 13.91 -14.83
N GLU A 370 -5.99 13.18 -15.87
CA GLU A 370 -6.65 11.92 -16.25
C GLU A 370 -6.60 10.92 -15.08
N ASP A 371 -7.72 10.31 -14.76
CA ASP A 371 -7.93 9.35 -13.65
C ASP A 371 -7.86 9.92 -12.23
N LEU A 372 -7.61 11.20 -12.04
CA LEU A 372 -7.65 11.78 -10.72
C LEU A 372 -9.08 11.79 -10.15
N SER A 373 -9.22 11.45 -8.86
CA SER A 373 -10.47 11.72 -8.16
C SER A 373 -10.73 13.22 -8.06
N LEU A 374 -12.00 13.64 -7.94
CA LEU A 374 -12.35 15.07 -7.78
C LEU A 374 -11.59 15.76 -6.64
N ALA A 375 -11.25 15.01 -5.58
CA ALA A 375 -10.45 15.55 -4.48
C ALA A 375 -8.99 15.82 -4.91
N HIS A 376 -8.39 14.93 -5.70
CA HIS A 376 -7.04 15.15 -6.24
C HIS A 376 -7.02 16.24 -7.31
N GLN A 377 -8.06 16.34 -8.14
CA GLN A 377 -8.21 17.44 -9.11
C GLN A 377 -8.33 18.79 -8.40
N ARG A 378 -9.07 18.87 -7.28
CA ARG A 378 -9.11 20.05 -6.40
C ARG A 378 -7.70 20.44 -5.94
N ASP A 379 -6.96 19.49 -5.38
CA ASP A 379 -5.63 19.76 -4.82
C ASP A 379 -4.64 20.19 -5.93
N ARG A 380 -4.75 19.58 -7.12
CA ARG A 380 -3.99 19.98 -8.32
C ARG A 380 -4.33 21.41 -8.76
N LEU A 381 -5.60 21.73 -8.94
CA LEU A 381 -6.01 23.08 -9.33
C LEU A 381 -5.62 24.14 -8.29
N GLN A 382 -5.68 23.81 -7.02
CA GLN A 382 -5.22 24.69 -5.95
C GLN A 382 -3.72 24.93 -6.04
N LEU A 383 -2.90 23.90 -6.32
CA LEU A 383 -1.46 24.04 -6.57
C LEU A 383 -1.19 24.97 -7.76
N ILE A 384 -1.85 24.74 -8.90
CA ILE A 384 -1.71 25.52 -10.14
C ILE A 384 -2.07 26.97 -9.90
N GLY A 385 -3.24 27.24 -9.33
CA GLY A 385 -3.69 28.60 -9.03
C GLY A 385 -2.78 29.30 -8.04
N THR A 386 -2.28 28.60 -7.01
CA THR A 386 -1.29 29.16 -6.07
C THR A 386 0.03 29.49 -6.77
N ALA A 387 0.53 28.62 -7.66
CA ALA A 387 1.74 28.87 -8.42
C ALA A 387 1.61 30.10 -9.33
N HIS A 388 0.48 30.27 -10.01
CA HIS A 388 0.20 31.46 -10.81
C HIS A 388 0.10 32.74 -9.94
N PHE A 389 -0.52 32.67 -8.77
CA PHE A 389 -0.53 33.77 -7.80
C PHE A 389 0.88 34.18 -7.40
N GLU A 390 1.73 33.27 -6.99
CA GLU A 390 3.09 33.54 -6.54
C GLU A 390 4.01 34.05 -7.67
N LYS A 391 3.68 33.70 -8.93
CA LYS A 391 4.35 34.21 -10.14
C LYS A 391 3.75 35.53 -10.67
N GLY A 392 2.70 36.08 -10.02
CA GLY A 392 2.03 37.28 -10.49
C GLY A 392 1.24 37.13 -11.80
N ASN A 393 0.87 35.92 -12.17
CA ASN A 393 0.16 35.60 -13.42
C ASN A 393 -1.35 35.60 -13.22
N ASN A 394 -2.01 36.75 -13.44
CA ASN A 394 -3.46 36.92 -13.32
C ASN A 394 -4.24 36.04 -14.30
N GLY A 395 -3.74 35.84 -15.54
CA GLY A 395 -4.39 35.01 -16.56
C GLY A 395 -4.50 33.56 -16.13
N GLY A 396 -3.39 32.92 -15.81
CA GLY A 396 -3.35 31.52 -15.37
C GLY A 396 -4.10 31.30 -14.06
N LEU A 397 -4.07 32.28 -13.13
CA LEU A 397 -4.89 32.20 -11.91
C LEU A 397 -6.39 32.25 -12.21
N SER A 398 -6.83 33.10 -13.15
CA SER A 398 -8.23 33.19 -13.57
C SER A 398 -8.69 31.91 -14.27
N GLU A 399 -7.87 31.29 -15.11
CA GLU A 399 -8.13 29.99 -15.74
C GLU A 399 -8.32 28.88 -14.70
N ALA A 400 -7.46 28.84 -13.66
CA ALA A 400 -7.60 27.88 -12.58
C ALA A 400 -8.92 28.07 -11.80
N ILE A 401 -9.35 29.32 -11.56
CA ILE A 401 -10.64 29.64 -10.92
C ILE A 401 -11.81 29.13 -11.78
N VAL A 402 -11.79 29.37 -13.10
CA VAL A 402 -12.83 28.88 -14.03
C VAL A 402 -12.88 27.34 -14.06
N SER A 403 -11.73 26.68 -14.02
CA SER A 403 -11.65 25.22 -13.98
C SER A 403 -12.33 24.62 -12.73
N PHE A 404 -12.36 25.36 -11.61
CA PHE A 404 -13.12 24.95 -10.42
C PHE A 404 -14.63 24.93 -10.66
N ASP A 405 -15.19 25.79 -11.51
CA ASP A 405 -16.64 25.78 -11.81
C ASP A 405 -17.04 24.46 -12.48
N ALA A 406 -16.27 24.02 -13.46
CA ALA A 406 -16.50 22.71 -14.11
C ALA A 406 -16.40 21.55 -13.10
N LEU A 407 -15.44 21.62 -12.18
CA LEU A 407 -15.25 20.58 -11.18
C LEU A 407 -16.37 20.55 -10.12
N ILE A 408 -16.91 21.71 -9.77
CA ILE A 408 -18.07 21.83 -8.86
C ILE A 408 -19.32 21.26 -9.51
N ILE A 409 -19.57 21.56 -10.81
CA ILE A 409 -20.69 21.00 -11.56
C ILE A 409 -20.61 19.46 -11.57
N LYS A 410 -19.45 18.91 -11.92
CA LYS A 410 -19.22 17.45 -11.90
C LYS A 410 -19.45 16.83 -10.52
N ALA A 411 -19.07 17.51 -9.45
CA ALA A 411 -19.31 17.05 -8.07
C ALA A 411 -20.81 17.10 -7.70
N GLN A 412 -21.57 18.08 -8.21
CA GLN A 412 -23.02 18.18 -8.04
C GLN A 412 -23.76 17.07 -8.79
N GLU A 413 -23.35 16.75 -10.02
CA GLU A 413 -23.87 15.62 -10.77
C GLU A 413 -23.65 14.30 -10.04
N LEU A 414 -22.44 14.05 -9.55
CA LEU A 414 -22.11 12.86 -8.73
C LEU A 414 -22.95 12.80 -7.44
N HIS A 415 -23.24 13.95 -6.83
CA HIS A 415 -24.12 14.02 -5.66
C HIS A 415 -25.55 13.56 -6.00
N GLN A 416 -26.10 14.04 -7.12
CA GLN A 416 -27.43 13.64 -7.60
C GLN A 416 -27.48 12.14 -7.92
N GLU A 417 -26.51 11.62 -8.68
CA GLU A 417 -26.41 10.18 -8.98
C GLU A 417 -26.33 9.32 -7.70
N SER A 418 -25.53 9.74 -6.73
CA SER A 418 -25.39 9.02 -5.47
C SER A 418 -26.70 8.97 -4.70
N ALA A 419 -27.49 10.05 -4.73
CA ALA A 419 -28.80 10.08 -4.10
C ALA A 419 -29.81 9.16 -4.84
N ILE A 420 -29.83 9.17 -6.17
CA ILE A 420 -30.68 8.28 -7.01
C ILE A 420 -30.35 6.81 -6.69
N LYS A 421 -29.08 6.42 -6.80
CA LYS A 421 -28.63 5.03 -6.51
C LYS A 421 -28.98 4.60 -5.09
N ALA A 422 -28.91 5.51 -4.10
CA ALA A 422 -29.28 5.21 -2.72
C ALA A 422 -30.80 4.98 -2.56
N VAL A 423 -31.64 5.72 -3.30
CA VAL A 423 -33.11 5.51 -3.33
C VAL A 423 -33.43 4.17 -3.99
N GLU A 424 -32.86 3.87 -5.14
CA GLU A 424 -33.08 2.63 -5.87
C GLU A 424 -32.72 1.41 -5.01
N LYS A 425 -31.50 1.42 -4.41
CA LYS A 425 -31.05 0.35 -3.53
C LYS A 425 -31.98 0.17 -2.33
N ALA A 426 -32.35 1.27 -1.66
CA ALA A 426 -33.22 1.21 -0.50
C ALA A 426 -34.65 0.77 -0.85
N THR A 427 -35.09 1.00 -2.10
CA THR A 427 -36.38 0.54 -2.63
C THR A 427 -36.31 -0.97 -2.90
N THR A 428 -35.27 -1.45 -3.56
CA THR A 428 -35.04 -2.88 -3.82
C THR A 428 -34.97 -3.68 -2.50
N GLU A 429 -34.27 -3.12 -1.50
CA GLU A 429 -34.17 -3.71 -0.15
C GLU A 429 -35.46 -3.53 0.69
N LYS A 430 -36.54 -3.00 0.15
CA LYS A 430 -37.85 -2.77 0.82
C LYS A 430 -37.72 -2.02 2.16
N LYS A 431 -36.77 -1.08 2.29
CA LYS A 431 -36.56 -0.29 3.50
C LYS A 431 -37.74 0.64 3.80
N SER A 432 -37.96 0.94 5.09
CA SER A 432 -38.96 1.93 5.52
C SER A 432 -38.65 3.32 4.95
N LYS A 433 -39.64 4.22 4.87
CA LYS A 433 -39.45 5.61 4.41
C LYS A 433 -38.31 6.31 5.18
N LYS A 434 -38.29 6.15 6.51
CA LYS A 434 -37.28 6.74 7.40
C LYS A 434 -35.86 6.19 7.10
N ASP A 435 -35.74 4.90 6.81
CA ASP A 435 -34.46 4.27 6.52
C ASP A 435 -33.96 4.65 5.11
N ARG A 436 -34.88 4.86 4.14
CA ARG A 436 -34.54 5.43 2.82
C ARG A 436 -33.99 6.84 2.94
N GLU A 437 -34.67 7.73 3.67
CA GLU A 437 -34.21 9.11 3.92
C GLU A 437 -32.82 9.11 4.60
N LYS A 438 -32.61 8.23 5.57
CA LYS A 438 -31.31 8.06 6.25
C LYS A 438 -30.21 7.56 5.27
N ALA A 439 -30.54 6.62 4.40
CA ALA A 439 -29.59 6.09 3.38
C ALA A 439 -29.22 7.18 2.35
N VAL A 440 -30.19 7.94 1.86
CA VAL A 440 -29.95 9.07 0.93
C VAL A 440 -29.07 10.13 1.58
N LYS A 441 -29.38 10.52 2.83
CA LYS A 441 -28.56 11.49 3.58
C LYS A 441 -27.12 10.97 3.77
N ALA A 442 -26.95 9.71 4.10
CA ALA A 442 -25.63 9.09 4.27
C ALA A 442 -24.83 9.04 2.96
N ALA A 443 -25.48 8.69 1.83
CA ALA A 443 -24.88 8.71 0.51
C ALA A 443 -24.44 10.11 0.08
N GLY A 444 -25.25 11.12 0.36
CA GLY A 444 -24.97 12.52 0.01
C GLY A 444 -23.91 13.20 0.89
N MET A 445 -23.61 12.72 2.11
CA MET A 445 -22.70 13.40 3.04
C MET A 445 -21.27 13.58 2.50
N LYS A 446 -20.72 12.54 1.85
CA LYS A 446 -19.35 12.61 1.29
C LYS A 446 -19.25 13.60 0.14
N THR A 447 -20.22 13.57 -0.76
CA THR A 447 -20.28 14.45 -1.94
C THR A 447 -20.58 15.88 -1.56
N SER A 448 -21.48 16.13 -0.59
CA SER A 448 -21.73 17.49 -0.04
C SER A 448 -20.47 18.09 0.60
N SER A 449 -19.71 17.29 1.36
CA SER A 449 -18.43 17.73 1.93
C SER A 449 -17.40 18.06 0.84
N LEU A 450 -17.37 17.29 -0.23
CA LEU A 450 -16.50 17.53 -1.37
C LEU A 450 -16.87 18.84 -2.08
N ILE A 451 -18.15 19.05 -2.40
CA ILE A 451 -18.65 20.31 -3.02
C ILE A 451 -18.21 21.51 -2.18
N LYS A 452 -18.51 21.48 -0.88
CA LYS A 452 -18.10 22.56 0.02
C LYS A 452 -16.59 22.82 0.00
N SER A 453 -15.78 21.76 -0.09
CA SER A 453 -14.32 21.89 -0.13
C SER A 453 -13.81 22.47 -1.46
N LEU A 454 -14.51 22.21 -2.57
CA LEU A 454 -14.23 22.77 -3.90
C LEU A 454 -14.56 24.28 -3.92
N GLU A 455 -15.76 24.65 -3.43
CA GLU A 455 -16.21 26.04 -3.32
C GLU A 455 -15.23 26.85 -2.45
N GLN A 456 -14.78 26.29 -1.33
CA GLN A 456 -13.82 26.95 -0.46
C GLN A 456 -12.45 27.11 -1.11
N ALA A 457 -11.96 26.09 -1.85
CA ALA A 457 -10.71 26.17 -2.59
C ALA A 457 -10.76 27.24 -3.69
N LYS A 458 -11.87 27.30 -4.44
CA LYS A 458 -12.14 28.36 -5.43
C LYS A 458 -12.12 29.75 -4.79
N SER A 459 -12.86 29.94 -3.68
CA SER A 459 -12.91 31.20 -2.96
C SER A 459 -11.53 31.66 -2.47
N GLY A 460 -10.67 30.70 -2.06
CA GLY A 460 -9.27 30.99 -1.72
C GLY A 460 -8.43 31.48 -2.91
N LEU A 461 -8.64 30.94 -4.12
CA LEU A 461 -7.99 31.47 -5.33
C LEU A 461 -8.55 32.83 -5.75
N GLU A 462 -9.84 33.08 -5.54
CA GLU A 462 -10.43 34.42 -5.74
C GLU A 462 -9.85 35.47 -4.77
N ALA A 463 -9.49 35.06 -3.55
CA ALA A 463 -8.76 35.94 -2.62
C ALA A 463 -7.37 36.29 -3.17
N TYR A 464 -6.66 35.34 -3.75
CA TYR A 464 -5.37 35.60 -4.40
C TYR A 464 -5.50 36.52 -5.60
N LEU A 465 -6.53 36.34 -6.43
CA LEU A 465 -6.79 37.22 -7.56
C LEU A 465 -7.11 38.68 -7.10
N ALA A 466 -7.87 38.79 -6.02
CA ALA A 466 -8.15 40.11 -5.41
C ALA A 466 -6.84 40.78 -4.90
N ILE A 467 -5.93 40.01 -4.29
CA ILE A 467 -4.59 40.51 -3.88
C ILE A 467 -3.80 41.02 -5.09
N LEU A 468 -3.70 40.25 -6.18
CA LEU A 468 -2.98 40.66 -7.38
C LEU A 468 -3.58 41.89 -8.04
N ASN A 469 -4.89 42.05 -7.97
CA ASN A 469 -5.62 43.21 -8.52
C ASN A 469 -5.68 44.42 -7.55
N ASN A 470 -5.01 44.33 -6.39
CA ASN A 470 -5.03 45.32 -5.32
C ASN A 470 -6.44 45.65 -4.78
N ASP A 471 -7.38 44.70 -4.90
CA ASP A 471 -8.71 44.78 -4.29
C ASP A 471 -8.66 44.27 -2.83
N LEU A 472 -8.09 45.10 -1.97
CA LEU A 472 -7.87 44.75 -0.55
C LEU A 472 -9.15 44.44 0.23
N PRO A 473 -10.32 45.14 0.02
CA PRO A 473 -11.57 44.79 0.68
C PRO A 473 -12.00 43.33 0.38
N LYS A 474 -12.04 42.96 -0.90
CA LYS A 474 -12.39 41.61 -1.33
C LYS A 474 -11.38 40.56 -0.87
N ALA A 475 -10.08 40.90 -0.92
CA ALA A 475 -9.02 40.03 -0.42
C ALA A 475 -9.19 39.73 1.07
N ARG A 476 -9.54 40.73 1.89
CA ARG A 476 -9.78 40.55 3.35
C ARG A 476 -11.01 39.70 3.63
N GLU A 477 -12.10 39.91 2.91
CA GLU A 477 -13.33 39.10 3.01
C GLU A 477 -13.07 37.60 2.81
N LYS A 478 -12.30 37.27 1.75
CA LYS A 478 -12.06 35.87 1.34
C LYS A 478 -10.77 35.26 1.90
N PHE A 479 -9.95 36.02 2.63
CA PHE A 479 -8.63 35.56 3.10
C PHE A 479 -8.72 34.26 3.94
N GLY A 480 -9.80 34.12 4.75
CA GLY A 480 -10.04 32.90 5.56
C GLY A 480 -10.29 31.63 4.77
N ASP A 481 -10.58 31.72 3.46
CA ASP A 481 -10.79 30.60 2.57
C ASP A 481 -9.48 30.06 1.95
N ILE A 482 -8.37 30.81 2.05
CA ILE A 482 -7.06 30.38 1.57
C ILE A 482 -6.59 29.16 2.39
N LYS A 483 -6.42 28.05 1.73
CA LYS A 483 -5.99 26.77 2.34
C LYS A 483 -4.48 26.62 2.22
N ARG A 484 -3.76 27.26 3.13
CA ARG A 484 -2.31 27.07 3.33
C ARG A 484 -1.98 26.94 4.81
N ASP A 485 -0.78 26.45 5.10
CA ASP A 485 -0.25 26.43 6.46
C ASP A 485 -0.14 27.85 7.02
N LYS A 486 -0.34 28.03 8.34
CA LYS A 486 -0.33 29.35 8.99
C LYS A 486 0.95 30.14 8.74
N TYR A 487 2.11 29.45 8.65
CA TYR A 487 3.36 30.12 8.35
C TYR A 487 3.37 30.75 6.95
N ALA A 488 2.77 30.09 5.95
CA ALA A 488 2.66 30.64 4.60
C ALA A 488 1.66 31.80 4.54
N LEU A 489 0.55 31.73 5.31
CA LEU A 489 -0.38 32.86 5.46
C LEU A 489 0.27 34.04 6.14
N ALA A 490 1.15 33.82 7.12
CA ALA A 490 1.92 34.87 7.78
C ALA A 490 2.81 35.65 6.80
N LEU A 491 3.48 34.93 5.89
CA LEU A 491 4.31 35.55 4.83
C LEU A 491 3.47 36.38 3.86
N ILE A 492 2.27 35.95 3.51
CA ILE A 492 1.36 36.73 2.66
C ILE A 492 0.93 38.01 3.39
N ARG A 493 0.57 37.93 4.70
CA ARG A 493 0.24 39.09 5.50
C ARG A 493 1.38 40.11 5.62
N LEU A 494 2.60 39.58 5.81
CA LEU A 494 3.81 40.45 5.83
C LEU A 494 3.97 41.22 4.50
N ARG A 495 3.81 40.53 3.36
CA ARG A 495 3.88 41.16 2.01
C ARG A 495 2.79 42.22 1.80
N LEU A 496 1.63 42.08 2.47
CA LEU A 496 0.54 43.07 2.44
C LEU A 496 0.69 44.23 3.46
N GLY A 497 1.80 44.26 4.21
CA GLY A 497 2.06 45.27 5.25
C GLY A 497 1.26 45.05 6.53
N ASP A 498 0.56 43.93 6.68
CA ASP A 498 -0.24 43.59 7.88
C ASP A 498 0.66 42.85 8.90
N ASN A 499 1.60 43.62 9.47
CA ASN A 499 2.67 43.06 10.34
C ASN A 499 2.10 42.47 11.63
N GLU A 500 1.03 43.02 12.18
CA GLU A 500 0.41 42.53 13.43
C GLU A 500 -0.16 41.09 13.23
N GLU A 501 -0.97 40.89 12.20
CA GLU A 501 -1.54 39.59 11.91
C GLU A 501 -0.47 38.59 11.40
N ALA A 502 0.56 39.09 10.67
CA ALA A 502 1.71 38.27 10.27
C ALA A 502 2.46 37.70 11.47
N LEU A 503 2.76 38.53 12.46
CA LEU A 503 3.42 38.11 13.72
C LEU A 503 2.58 37.09 14.46
N LYS A 504 1.27 37.34 14.63
CA LYS A 504 0.35 36.42 15.29
C LYS A 504 0.29 35.06 14.58
N LEU A 505 0.09 35.02 13.26
CA LEU A 505 0.03 33.78 12.48
C LEU A 505 1.35 33.00 12.52
N SER A 506 2.49 33.71 12.49
CA SER A 506 3.81 33.06 12.57
C SER A 506 4.06 32.45 13.96
N GLU A 507 3.59 33.11 15.04
CA GLU A 507 3.63 32.57 16.39
C GLU A 507 2.73 31.32 16.54
N GLU A 508 1.50 31.40 16.05
CA GLU A 508 0.57 30.25 16.04
C GLU A 508 1.10 29.08 15.22
N ALA A 509 1.89 29.36 14.14
CA ALA A 509 2.54 28.31 13.32
C ALA A 509 3.67 27.58 14.04
N THR A 510 4.32 28.21 15.03
CA THR A 510 5.46 27.63 15.79
C THR A 510 5.04 27.05 17.14
N THR A 511 3.76 26.74 17.36
CA THR A 511 3.27 26.05 18.56
C THR A 511 3.87 24.64 18.73
N LYS A 512 3.62 24.01 19.89
CA LYS A 512 4.11 22.65 20.22
C LYS A 512 3.91 21.61 19.11
N LYS A 513 2.89 21.74 18.25
CA LYS A 513 2.63 20.83 17.14
C LYS A 513 3.64 20.93 15.99
N ALA A 514 4.30 22.08 15.85
CA ALA A 514 5.30 22.35 14.82
C ALA A 514 6.74 22.27 15.36
N THR A 515 6.94 21.89 16.62
CA THR A 515 8.27 21.69 17.21
C THR A 515 9.07 20.73 16.30
N GLY A 516 10.33 21.06 16.03
CA GLY A 516 11.21 20.24 15.20
C GLY A 516 10.99 20.37 13.69
N GLN A 517 10.09 21.27 13.23
CA GLN A 517 9.84 21.52 11.80
C GLN A 517 10.56 22.78 11.34
N VAL A 518 11.28 22.70 10.23
CA VAL A 518 12.13 23.80 9.74
C VAL A 518 11.33 24.94 9.09
N LEU A 519 10.26 24.66 8.33
CA LEU A 519 9.52 25.67 7.56
C LEU A 519 8.78 26.69 8.44
N PRO A 520 8.08 26.30 9.53
CA PRO A 520 7.45 27.29 10.42
C PRO A 520 8.45 28.24 11.06
N LEU A 521 9.64 27.75 11.45
CA LEU A 521 10.69 28.59 12.00
C LEU A 521 11.31 29.52 10.96
N ALA A 522 11.55 29.02 9.73
CA ALA A 522 12.05 29.83 8.62
C ALA A 522 11.10 31.02 8.35
N ALA A 523 9.80 30.77 8.21
CA ALA A 523 8.83 31.83 8.00
C ALA A 523 8.71 32.80 9.20
N ARG A 524 8.82 32.30 10.44
CA ARG A 524 8.82 33.14 11.64
C ARG A 524 10.01 34.09 11.66
N ILE A 525 11.20 33.64 11.25
CA ILE A 525 12.40 34.48 11.14
C ILE A 525 12.17 35.61 10.12
N GLU A 526 11.62 35.29 8.94
CA GLU A 526 11.29 36.29 7.92
C GLU A 526 10.29 37.34 8.45
N VAL A 527 9.24 36.88 9.12
CA VAL A 527 8.19 37.77 9.69
C VAL A 527 8.77 38.64 10.80
N LEU A 528 9.53 38.10 11.73
CA LEU A 528 10.15 38.87 12.82
C LEU A 528 11.11 39.92 12.29
N HIS A 529 12.02 39.52 11.39
CA HIS A 529 12.98 40.44 10.79
C HIS A 529 12.29 41.53 9.96
N GLY A 530 11.32 41.17 9.11
CA GLY A 530 10.55 42.14 8.31
C GLY A 530 9.67 43.07 9.13
N SER A 531 9.35 42.71 10.39
CA SER A 531 8.64 43.54 11.35
C SER A 531 9.58 44.33 12.28
N GLY A 532 10.88 44.35 12.04
CA GLY A 532 11.88 45.06 12.83
C GLY A 532 12.25 44.42 14.17
N LYS A 533 11.84 43.21 14.45
CA LYS A 533 12.08 42.45 15.69
C LYS A 533 13.35 41.62 15.62
N THR A 534 14.51 42.28 15.53
CA THR A 534 15.82 41.68 15.22
C THR A 534 16.26 40.66 16.28
N GLU A 535 16.11 40.95 17.56
CA GLU A 535 16.56 40.03 18.63
C GLU A 535 15.69 38.78 18.70
N GLU A 536 14.36 38.91 18.50
CA GLU A 536 13.47 37.77 18.44
C GLU A 536 13.74 36.93 17.16
N ALA A 537 14.09 37.58 16.03
CA ALA A 537 14.50 36.87 14.81
C ALA A 537 15.81 36.09 15.03
N ARG A 538 16.80 36.65 15.73
CA ARG A 538 18.04 35.97 16.11
C ARG A 538 17.74 34.75 16.96
N ALA A 539 16.92 34.86 17.98
CA ALA A 539 16.52 33.75 18.83
C ALA A 539 15.82 32.62 18.05
N ALA A 540 14.88 32.97 17.16
CA ALA A 540 14.21 31.98 16.29
C ALA A 540 15.19 31.32 15.32
N PHE A 541 16.20 32.05 14.83
CA PHE A 541 17.23 31.52 13.94
C PHE A 541 18.12 30.47 14.66
N GLU A 542 18.51 30.75 15.91
CA GLU A 542 19.26 29.77 16.72
C GLU A 542 18.47 28.47 16.95
N GLU A 543 17.17 28.54 17.11
CA GLU A 543 16.32 27.33 17.18
C GLU A 543 16.27 26.58 15.83
N LEU A 544 16.18 27.31 14.71
CA LEU A 544 16.21 26.70 13.37
C LEU A 544 17.54 25.98 13.11
N ARG A 545 18.67 26.59 13.47
CA ARG A 545 20.01 26.00 13.28
C ARG A 545 20.15 24.62 13.91
N LYS A 546 19.58 24.40 15.12
CA LYS A 546 19.65 23.15 15.87
C LYS A 546 18.98 21.97 15.16
N ILE A 547 17.98 22.23 14.29
CA ILE A 547 17.18 21.18 13.63
C ILE A 547 17.42 21.09 12.12
N SER A 548 18.32 21.89 11.57
CA SER A 548 18.48 22.08 10.12
C SER A 548 19.65 21.34 9.51
N SER A 549 20.31 20.42 10.23
CA SER A 549 21.54 19.73 9.78
C SER A 549 21.45 19.14 8.37
N SER A 550 20.28 18.65 7.96
CA SER A 550 20.02 18.01 6.66
C SER A 550 19.16 18.87 5.70
N THR A 551 18.92 20.15 6.04
CA THR A 551 18.06 21.04 5.25
C THR A 551 18.75 21.46 3.93
N ASP A 552 17.99 21.42 2.82
CA ASP A 552 18.42 21.88 1.50
C ASP A 552 18.30 23.41 1.41
N LEU A 553 19.39 24.12 1.70
CA LEU A 553 19.41 25.59 1.77
C LEU A 553 19.16 26.28 0.43
N SER A 554 19.24 25.56 -0.69
CA SER A 554 19.00 26.10 -2.05
C SER A 554 17.53 26.32 -2.40
N THR A 555 16.59 25.91 -1.54
CA THR A 555 15.16 26.05 -1.82
C THR A 555 14.63 27.43 -1.38
N PRO A 556 13.59 27.97 -2.05
CA PRO A 556 13.10 29.35 -1.82
C PRO A 556 12.89 29.76 -0.37
N PRO A 557 12.27 28.94 0.53
CA PRO A 557 12.09 29.35 1.93
C PRO A 557 13.41 29.60 2.67
N PHE A 558 14.49 28.93 2.30
CA PHE A 558 15.78 29.05 2.99
C PHE A 558 16.74 30.02 2.26
N THR A 559 16.63 30.19 0.94
CA THR A 559 17.40 31.21 0.22
C THR A 559 17.03 32.61 0.68
N ARG A 560 15.76 32.87 1.04
CA ARG A 560 15.33 34.14 1.62
C ARG A 560 15.93 34.43 3.00
N LEU A 561 16.40 33.42 3.71
CA LEU A 561 17.10 33.62 4.99
C LEU A 561 18.56 34.02 4.82
N ILE A 562 19.17 33.90 3.65
CA ILE A 562 20.60 34.26 3.42
C ILE A 562 20.89 35.71 3.80
N PRO A 563 20.15 36.73 3.29
CA PRO A 563 20.40 38.11 3.69
C PRO A 563 20.08 38.38 5.17
N ILE A 564 19.11 37.66 5.74
CA ILE A 564 18.77 37.79 7.16
C ILE A 564 19.90 37.19 8.03
N ALA A 565 20.43 36.05 7.67
CA ALA A 565 21.57 35.45 8.33
C ALA A 565 22.78 36.38 8.34
N ALA A 566 23.10 37.01 7.20
CA ALA A 566 24.18 37.99 7.09
C ALA A 566 23.92 39.22 7.98
N ALA A 567 22.69 39.76 8.02
CA ALA A 567 22.31 40.88 8.89
C ALA A 567 22.36 40.53 10.40
N LEU A 568 22.32 39.24 10.72
CA LEU A 568 22.46 38.71 12.08
C LEU A 568 23.87 38.18 12.39
N ASP A 569 24.88 38.46 11.57
CA ASP A 569 26.27 37.99 11.70
C ASP A 569 26.40 36.48 11.79
N LEU A 570 25.52 35.72 11.10
CA LEU A 570 25.57 34.27 11.00
C LEU A 570 26.34 33.83 9.74
N PRO A 571 27.01 32.66 9.75
CA PRO A 571 27.71 32.14 8.58
C PRO A 571 26.72 31.80 7.45
N ALA A 572 27.20 31.79 6.20
CA ALA A 572 26.40 31.44 5.03
C ALA A 572 25.83 30.01 5.11
N ASP A 573 26.61 29.03 5.56
CA ASP A 573 26.10 27.73 5.99
C ASP A 573 25.84 27.76 7.51
N TRP A 574 24.68 28.28 7.85
CA TRP A 574 24.23 28.50 9.22
C TRP A 574 23.75 27.22 9.92
N LYS A 575 23.78 26.05 9.26
CA LYS A 575 23.35 24.78 9.86
C LYS A 575 24.29 24.36 11.00
N LEU A 576 23.71 23.65 11.97
CA LEU A 576 24.48 22.95 13.00
C LEU A 576 24.45 21.43 12.74
N PRO A 577 25.46 20.68 13.19
CA PRO A 577 25.43 19.22 13.16
C PRO A 577 24.19 18.65 13.85
N ALA A 578 23.73 17.47 13.38
CA ALA A 578 22.61 16.80 14.01
C ALA A 578 22.87 16.48 15.46
N THR A 579 21.86 16.66 16.31
CA THR A 579 21.93 16.17 17.71
C THR A 579 21.96 14.65 17.70
N VAL A 580 22.97 14.06 18.33
CA VAL A 580 23.07 12.62 18.54
C VAL A 580 22.36 12.27 19.85
N HIS A 581 21.45 11.31 19.79
CA HIS A 581 20.74 10.78 20.95
C HIS A 581 21.29 9.39 21.30
N ASP A 582 21.46 9.08 22.56
CA ASP A 582 21.97 7.81 23.08
C ASP A 582 20.89 6.71 23.22
N ASP A 583 19.62 7.11 23.09
CA ASP A 583 18.43 6.25 23.26
C ASP A 583 17.84 5.71 21.94
N ILE A 584 18.61 5.76 20.85
CA ILE A 584 18.14 5.38 19.50
C ILE A 584 18.35 3.90 19.17
N GLY A 585 19.05 3.16 20.01
CA GLY A 585 19.40 1.75 19.78
C GLY A 585 20.44 1.54 18.66
N HIS A 586 20.61 0.30 18.26
CA HIS A 586 21.53 -0.04 17.17
C HIS A 586 20.93 0.31 15.80
N ARG A 587 21.66 1.09 15.03
CA ARG A 587 21.32 1.49 13.65
C ARG A 587 22.42 1.01 12.70
N PRO A 588 22.13 0.02 11.83
CA PRO A 588 23.09 -0.36 10.78
C PRO A 588 23.20 0.74 9.74
N GLU A 589 24.29 0.70 8.95
CA GLU A 589 24.42 1.57 7.79
C GLU A 589 23.28 1.34 6.81
N LEU A 590 22.59 2.41 6.38
CA LEU A 590 21.37 2.32 5.57
C LEU A 590 21.57 1.53 4.28
N ASP A 591 22.74 1.67 3.63
CA ASP A 591 23.02 0.98 2.35
C ASP A 591 23.13 -0.54 2.51
N THR A 592 23.39 -1.04 3.72
CA THR A 592 23.39 -2.49 4.01
C THR A 592 21.97 -3.07 4.07
N LEU A 593 20.95 -2.24 4.24
CA LEU A 593 19.56 -2.66 4.37
C LEU A 593 18.87 -2.89 3.02
N GLY A 594 19.34 -2.24 1.96
CA GLY A 594 18.79 -2.37 0.61
C GLY A 594 18.87 -1.07 -0.20
N PRO A 595 18.43 -1.07 -1.46
CA PRO A 595 18.44 0.10 -2.33
C PRO A 595 17.44 1.17 -1.85
N ILE A 596 17.71 2.42 -2.22
CA ILE A 596 16.85 3.56 -1.85
C ILE A 596 15.48 3.55 -2.56
N ALA A 597 15.41 2.93 -3.72
CA ALA A 597 14.19 2.85 -4.52
C ALA A 597 14.04 1.46 -5.14
N TRP A 598 12.79 1.08 -5.42
CA TRP A 598 12.49 -0.07 -6.24
C TRP A 598 12.79 0.23 -7.70
N THR A 599 13.31 -0.77 -8.42
CA THR A 599 13.53 -0.72 -9.87
C THR A 599 12.93 -1.97 -10.52
N PRO A 600 12.40 -1.86 -11.76
CA PRO A 600 11.86 -3.00 -12.49
C PRO A 600 12.90 -4.13 -12.64
N PRO A 601 12.54 -5.40 -12.33
CA PRO A 601 13.45 -6.54 -12.50
C PRO A 601 13.66 -6.88 -13.97
N ASN A 602 14.75 -7.62 -14.27
CA ASN A 602 14.95 -8.18 -15.61
C ASN A 602 13.94 -9.28 -15.88
N ALA A 603 13.38 -9.31 -17.08
CA ALA A 603 12.63 -10.44 -17.60
C ALA A 603 13.57 -11.64 -17.77
N PRO A 604 13.20 -12.86 -17.32
CA PRO A 604 13.89 -14.08 -17.67
C PRO A 604 13.90 -14.29 -19.19
N ASP A 605 15.08 -14.54 -19.79
CA ASP A 605 15.18 -14.82 -21.21
C ASP A 605 14.80 -16.29 -21.49
N PHE A 606 14.27 -16.54 -22.70
CA PHE A 606 13.90 -17.87 -23.12
C PHE A 606 13.96 -18.05 -24.65
N THR A 607 14.01 -19.34 -25.04
CA THR A 607 13.78 -19.79 -26.41
C THR A 607 12.79 -20.93 -26.37
N LEU A 608 11.65 -20.80 -27.05
CA LEU A 608 10.58 -21.78 -27.11
C LEU A 608 10.14 -22.03 -28.54
N PRO A 609 9.63 -23.24 -28.89
CA PRO A 609 9.08 -23.50 -30.20
C PRO A 609 7.70 -22.86 -30.38
N ASP A 610 7.42 -22.38 -31.58
CA ASP A 610 6.08 -22.00 -32.03
C ASP A 610 5.27 -23.22 -32.57
N GLY A 611 4.11 -22.97 -33.17
CA GLY A 611 3.25 -24.01 -33.75
C GLY A 611 3.86 -24.78 -34.93
N ASP A 612 4.89 -24.24 -35.59
CA ASP A 612 5.63 -24.85 -36.68
C ASP A 612 6.97 -25.50 -36.20
N SER A 613 7.20 -25.52 -34.87
CA SER A 613 8.43 -26.01 -34.23
C SER A 613 9.65 -25.10 -34.45
N GLU A 614 9.46 -23.88 -34.92
CA GLU A 614 10.56 -22.92 -35.09
C GLU A 614 10.94 -22.32 -33.73
N PRO A 615 12.23 -22.20 -33.42
CA PRO A 615 12.70 -21.68 -32.14
C PRO A 615 12.59 -20.15 -32.11
N ILE A 616 11.73 -19.64 -31.27
CA ILE A 616 11.49 -18.20 -31.06
C ILE A 616 12.15 -17.75 -29.75
N LYS A 617 12.94 -16.67 -29.82
CA LYS A 617 13.60 -16.04 -28.67
C LYS A 617 12.80 -14.83 -28.20
N LEU A 618 12.69 -14.63 -26.89
CA LEU A 618 12.10 -13.41 -26.30
C LEU A 618 12.78 -12.13 -26.84
N ASP A 619 14.12 -12.13 -26.90
CA ASP A 619 14.91 -10.97 -27.36
C ASP A 619 14.52 -10.46 -28.77
N SER A 620 14.04 -11.35 -29.65
CA SER A 620 13.57 -10.97 -30.99
C SER A 620 12.33 -10.05 -30.98
N PHE A 621 11.54 -10.09 -29.88
CA PHE A 621 10.36 -9.23 -29.67
C PHE A 621 10.69 -7.93 -28.97
N LEU A 622 11.80 -7.82 -28.22
CA LEU A 622 12.16 -6.65 -27.41
C LEU A 622 12.64 -5.43 -28.23
N LYS A 623 12.60 -5.51 -29.55
CA LYS A 623 12.72 -4.31 -30.41
C LYS A 623 11.59 -3.29 -30.20
N ARG A 624 10.48 -3.74 -29.62
CA ARG A 624 9.33 -2.95 -29.15
C ARG A 624 8.94 -3.43 -27.75
N PRO A 625 8.32 -2.60 -26.91
CA PRO A 625 7.74 -3.09 -25.66
C PRO A 625 6.78 -4.26 -25.94
N THR A 626 6.89 -5.31 -25.15
CA THR A 626 6.19 -6.58 -25.39
C THR A 626 5.24 -6.90 -24.23
N ILE A 627 4.01 -7.21 -24.55
CA ILE A 627 3.05 -7.82 -23.62
C ILE A 627 3.22 -9.33 -23.73
N LEU A 628 3.74 -9.95 -22.67
CA LEU A 628 3.89 -11.40 -22.55
C LEU A 628 2.72 -11.97 -21.76
N ILE A 629 2.00 -12.94 -22.33
CA ILE A 629 0.87 -13.62 -21.71
C ILE A 629 1.25 -15.09 -21.51
N LEU A 630 1.20 -15.57 -20.26
CA LEU A 630 1.33 -16.99 -19.91
C LEU A 630 -0.08 -17.53 -19.64
N TYR A 631 -0.53 -18.52 -20.45
CA TYR A 631 -1.88 -19.08 -20.38
C TYR A 631 -1.88 -20.60 -20.29
N LEU A 632 -2.96 -21.19 -19.76
CA LEU A 632 -2.98 -22.59 -19.31
C LEU A 632 -3.42 -23.60 -20.40
N GLY A 633 -3.27 -23.22 -21.68
CA GLY A 633 -3.48 -24.12 -22.81
C GLY A 633 -4.93 -24.16 -23.35
N HIS A 634 -5.14 -24.99 -24.36
CA HIS A 634 -6.38 -25.04 -25.16
C HIS A 634 -7.63 -25.54 -24.40
N ALA A 635 -7.45 -26.21 -23.27
CA ALA A 635 -8.54 -26.69 -22.43
C ALA A 635 -9.10 -25.64 -21.44
N CYS A 636 -8.45 -24.48 -21.33
CA CYS A 636 -8.83 -23.42 -20.40
C CYS A 636 -9.78 -22.39 -21.03
N LEU A 637 -11.07 -22.42 -20.67
CA LEU A 637 -12.08 -21.49 -21.20
C LEU A 637 -11.78 -20.02 -20.85
N HIS A 638 -11.32 -19.75 -19.64
CA HIS A 638 -10.95 -18.37 -19.21
C HIS A 638 -9.76 -17.84 -20.01
N CYS A 639 -8.84 -18.71 -20.45
CA CYS A 639 -7.74 -18.34 -21.34
C CYS A 639 -8.27 -17.91 -22.72
N ALA A 640 -9.31 -18.59 -23.22
CA ALA A 640 -9.94 -18.21 -24.48
C ALA A 640 -10.50 -16.78 -24.41
N ASP A 641 -11.20 -16.43 -23.33
CA ASP A 641 -11.75 -15.08 -23.11
C ASP A 641 -10.64 -14.03 -23.06
N GLN A 642 -9.53 -14.31 -22.34
CA GLN A 642 -8.35 -13.44 -22.27
C GLN A 642 -7.76 -13.21 -23.67
N LEU A 643 -7.43 -14.29 -24.39
CA LEU A 643 -6.78 -14.20 -25.69
C LEU A 643 -7.68 -13.49 -26.72
N GLN A 644 -9.00 -13.72 -26.68
CA GLN A 644 -9.96 -13.00 -27.52
C GLN A 644 -9.99 -11.50 -27.19
N ALA A 645 -10.01 -11.12 -25.91
CA ALA A 645 -9.96 -9.72 -25.51
C ALA A 645 -8.71 -9.00 -26.06
N PHE A 646 -7.55 -9.66 -25.98
CA PHE A 646 -6.32 -9.13 -26.55
C PHE A 646 -6.32 -9.12 -28.07
N ALA A 647 -6.91 -10.11 -28.73
CA ALA A 647 -7.02 -10.18 -30.18
C ALA A 647 -7.90 -9.05 -30.74
N GLU A 648 -9.05 -8.76 -30.11
CA GLU A 648 -9.93 -7.64 -30.47
C GLU A 648 -9.22 -6.27 -30.38
N HIS A 649 -8.23 -6.15 -29.49
CA HIS A 649 -7.46 -4.91 -29.29
C HIS A 649 -6.08 -4.94 -29.97
N HIS A 650 -5.70 -6.04 -30.66
CA HIS A 650 -4.35 -6.23 -31.21
C HIS A 650 -3.90 -5.10 -32.13
N LYS A 651 -4.74 -4.69 -33.10
CA LYS A 651 -4.44 -3.56 -34.01
C LYS A 651 -4.16 -2.24 -33.27
N GLN A 652 -4.87 -2.02 -32.15
CA GLN A 652 -4.68 -0.83 -31.33
C GLN A 652 -3.40 -0.89 -30.49
N LEU A 653 -3.00 -2.09 -30.05
CA LEU A 653 -1.76 -2.33 -29.36
C LEU A 653 -0.57 -2.18 -30.32
N GLU A 654 -0.66 -2.79 -31.50
CA GLU A 654 0.37 -2.69 -32.55
C GLU A 654 0.57 -1.25 -33.01
N ALA A 655 -0.51 -0.49 -33.27
CA ALA A 655 -0.46 0.92 -33.63
C ALA A 655 0.12 1.79 -32.51
N ALA A 656 -0.01 1.38 -31.25
CA ALA A 656 0.63 2.02 -30.09
C ALA A 656 2.09 1.56 -29.88
N GLY A 657 2.62 0.67 -30.74
CA GLY A 657 4.01 0.23 -30.74
C GLY A 657 4.30 -1.01 -29.86
N PHE A 658 3.29 -1.77 -29.45
CA PHE A 658 3.46 -2.98 -28.62
C PHE A 658 3.46 -4.25 -29.46
N ASN A 659 4.28 -5.22 -29.04
CA ASN A 659 4.14 -6.62 -29.44
C ASN A 659 3.29 -7.37 -28.42
N VAL A 660 2.61 -8.44 -28.87
CA VAL A 660 1.93 -9.41 -28.00
C VAL A 660 2.55 -10.78 -28.29
N LEU A 661 3.01 -11.48 -27.23
CA LEU A 661 3.61 -12.80 -27.28
C LEU A 661 2.94 -13.67 -26.21
N CYS A 662 2.51 -14.88 -26.60
CA CYS A 662 1.82 -15.78 -25.70
C CYS A 662 2.62 -17.06 -25.51
N VAL A 663 2.69 -17.57 -24.28
CA VAL A 663 3.32 -18.85 -23.92
C VAL A 663 2.28 -19.74 -23.28
N SER A 664 2.17 -20.96 -23.74
CA SER A 664 1.18 -21.94 -23.32
C SER A 664 1.80 -23.13 -22.63
N THR A 665 1.04 -23.79 -21.78
CA THR A 665 1.36 -25.14 -21.28
C THR A 665 1.14 -26.22 -22.33
N ASP A 666 0.58 -25.88 -23.49
CA ASP A 666 0.36 -26.81 -24.60
C ASP A 666 1.68 -27.35 -25.17
N THR A 667 1.63 -28.58 -25.69
CA THR A 667 2.63 -29.05 -26.63
C THR A 667 2.51 -28.36 -27.99
N VAL A 668 3.53 -28.47 -28.86
CA VAL A 668 3.48 -27.89 -30.22
C VAL A 668 2.24 -28.35 -30.99
N ALA A 669 1.88 -29.64 -30.86
CA ALA A 669 0.71 -30.19 -31.53
C ALA A 669 -0.62 -29.65 -30.98
N GLU A 670 -0.67 -29.27 -29.73
CA GLU A 670 -1.83 -28.69 -29.08
C GLU A 670 -1.94 -27.18 -29.37
N LEU A 671 -0.82 -26.47 -29.57
CA LEU A 671 -0.85 -25.07 -30.01
C LEU A 671 -1.65 -24.88 -31.30
N GLN A 672 -1.57 -25.83 -32.24
CA GLN A 672 -2.37 -25.77 -33.46
C GLN A 672 -3.86 -25.88 -33.16
N LYS A 673 -4.26 -26.66 -32.14
CA LYS A 673 -5.64 -26.73 -31.66
C LYS A 673 -6.05 -25.42 -30.97
N SER A 674 -5.18 -24.82 -30.17
CA SER A 674 -5.40 -23.50 -29.55
C SER A 674 -5.65 -22.43 -30.60
N GLN A 675 -4.85 -22.38 -31.67
CA GLN A 675 -5.02 -21.48 -32.81
C GLN A 675 -6.42 -21.60 -33.42
N GLN A 676 -6.92 -22.82 -33.59
CA GLN A 676 -8.22 -23.10 -34.18
C GLN A 676 -9.38 -22.84 -33.20
N ALA A 677 -9.22 -23.26 -31.94
CA ALA A 677 -10.26 -23.19 -30.92
C ALA A 677 -10.56 -21.75 -30.47
N TYR A 678 -9.54 -20.90 -30.44
CA TYR A 678 -9.68 -19.51 -29.99
C TYR A 678 -9.88 -18.51 -31.14
N ALA A 679 -9.75 -19.00 -32.40
CA ALA A 679 -9.99 -18.20 -33.56
C ALA A 679 -11.48 -17.82 -33.67
N LYS A 680 -11.78 -16.53 -33.85
CA LYS A 680 -13.10 -16.02 -34.18
C LYS A 680 -13.24 -15.98 -35.70
N ASP A 681 -14.36 -16.39 -36.23
CA ASP A 681 -14.70 -16.31 -37.67
C ASP A 681 -13.71 -17.07 -38.60
N GLY A 682 -12.95 -18.06 -38.08
CA GLY A 682 -11.99 -18.85 -38.82
C GLY A 682 -10.65 -18.17 -39.11
N GLU A 683 -10.40 -16.99 -38.53
CA GLU A 683 -9.09 -16.34 -38.60
C GLU A 683 -8.18 -16.84 -37.49
N ASN A 684 -6.88 -17.00 -37.74
CA ASN A 684 -5.88 -17.35 -36.70
C ASN A 684 -5.70 -16.21 -35.69
N MET A 685 -5.24 -16.53 -34.46
CA MET A 685 -4.85 -15.51 -33.50
C MET A 685 -3.78 -14.58 -34.11
N PRO A 686 -3.92 -13.24 -33.93
CA PRO A 686 -3.07 -12.25 -34.60
C PRO A 686 -1.67 -12.12 -33.98
N PHE A 687 -1.32 -12.94 -33.00
CA PHE A 687 -0.04 -12.92 -32.28
C PHE A 687 0.57 -14.32 -32.17
N THR A 688 1.89 -14.36 -31.87
CA THR A 688 2.66 -15.61 -31.78
C THR A 688 2.31 -16.38 -30.51
N LEU A 689 2.04 -17.67 -30.65
CA LEU A 689 1.86 -18.64 -29.55
C LEU A 689 3.06 -19.56 -29.48
N LEU A 690 3.59 -19.80 -28.26
CA LEU A 690 4.76 -20.62 -27.97
C LEU A 690 4.41 -21.76 -27.00
N ALA A 691 5.10 -22.90 -27.10
CA ALA A 691 4.87 -24.08 -26.28
C ALA A 691 5.88 -24.16 -25.13
N ASP A 692 5.39 -24.30 -23.89
CA ASP A 692 6.17 -24.60 -22.66
C ASP A 692 5.50 -25.73 -21.85
N PRO A 693 5.36 -26.95 -22.41
CA PRO A 693 4.64 -28.06 -21.75
C PRO A 693 5.29 -28.50 -20.43
N GLU A 694 6.55 -28.17 -20.19
CA GLU A 694 7.25 -28.45 -18.94
C GLU A 694 7.12 -27.29 -17.91
N CYS A 695 6.38 -26.24 -18.23
CA CYS A 695 6.17 -25.05 -17.40
C CYS A 695 7.47 -24.41 -16.88
N LYS A 696 8.56 -24.50 -17.64
CA LYS A 696 9.86 -23.92 -17.25
C LYS A 696 9.80 -22.40 -17.18
N ILE A 697 9.15 -21.78 -18.16
CA ILE A 697 9.01 -20.33 -18.23
C ILE A 697 7.99 -19.86 -17.21
N PHE A 698 6.90 -20.60 -17.01
CA PHE A 698 5.96 -20.32 -15.92
C PHE A 698 6.65 -20.23 -14.56
N ARG A 699 7.54 -21.18 -14.23
CA ARG A 699 8.32 -21.16 -12.99
C ARG A 699 9.31 -19.98 -12.95
N GLN A 700 10.00 -19.67 -14.06
CA GLN A 700 10.93 -18.55 -14.11
C GLN A 700 10.27 -17.18 -13.92
N TYR A 701 9.02 -17.05 -14.36
CA TYR A 701 8.21 -15.83 -14.22
C TYR A 701 7.36 -15.80 -12.94
N ASN A 702 7.54 -16.76 -12.01
CA ASN A 702 6.73 -16.94 -10.80
C ASN A 702 5.23 -17.18 -11.09
N SER A 703 4.86 -17.52 -12.33
CA SER A 703 3.50 -17.89 -12.72
C SER A 703 3.27 -19.38 -12.50
N TYR A 704 3.61 -19.85 -11.33
CA TYR A 704 3.51 -21.25 -10.93
C TYR A 704 3.18 -21.37 -9.44
N ASP A 705 2.31 -22.31 -9.11
CA ASP A 705 2.05 -22.68 -7.74
C ASP A 705 2.99 -23.80 -7.32
N ASP A 706 4.00 -23.45 -6.52
CA ASP A 706 4.98 -24.42 -6.02
C ASP A 706 4.39 -25.35 -4.95
N PHE A 707 3.27 -24.98 -4.31
CA PHE A 707 2.63 -25.78 -3.28
C PHE A 707 1.75 -26.90 -3.86
N GLU A 708 1.13 -26.63 -5.01
CA GLU A 708 0.20 -27.57 -5.68
C GLU A 708 0.73 -28.06 -7.03
N ASP A 709 1.96 -27.68 -7.39
CA ASP A 709 2.66 -28.10 -8.60
C ASP A 709 1.86 -27.84 -9.88
N GLN A 710 1.30 -26.63 -10.03
CA GLN A 710 0.47 -26.26 -11.17
C GLN A 710 0.77 -24.86 -11.71
N PRO A 711 0.59 -24.62 -13.03
CA PRO A 711 0.79 -23.30 -13.63
C PRO A 711 -0.33 -22.32 -13.23
N LEU A 712 0.01 -21.02 -13.24
CA LEU A 712 -0.87 -19.89 -13.01
C LEU A 712 -0.91 -18.99 -14.24
N HIS A 713 -1.98 -18.23 -14.41
CA HIS A 713 -2.01 -17.17 -15.41
C HIS A 713 -1.01 -16.08 -15.09
N GLY A 714 -0.31 -15.59 -16.12
CA GLY A 714 0.64 -14.49 -16.01
C GLY A 714 0.47 -13.50 -17.16
N THR A 715 0.47 -12.19 -16.86
CA THR A 715 0.51 -11.14 -17.88
C THR A 715 1.58 -10.13 -17.48
N PHE A 716 2.50 -9.83 -18.39
CA PHE A 716 3.68 -9.00 -18.12
C PHE A 716 3.83 -7.93 -19.20
N LEU A 717 4.25 -6.73 -18.80
CA LEU A 717 4.75 -5.71 -19.72
C LEU A 717 6.26 -5.65 -19.61
N ILE A 718 6.95 -5.91 -20.71
CA ILE A 718 8.42 -5.90 -20.80
C ILE A 718 8.85 -4.75 -21.72
N ASP A 719 9.77 -3.90 -21.27
CA ASP A 719 10.32 -2.82 -22.10
C ASP A 719 11.40 -3.31 -23.08
N THR A 720 11.91 -2.41 -23.91
CA THR A 720 12.96 -2.69 -24.89
C THR A 720 14.32 -3.02 -24.26
N ASN A 721 14.51 -2.79 -22.98
CA ASN A 721 15.71 -3.14 -22.21
C ASN A 721 15.54 -4.49 -21.47
N GLY A 722 14.44 -5.19 -21.71
CA GLY A 722 14.13 -6.45 -21.03
C GLY A 722 13.72 -6.27 -19.57
N LYS A 723 13.18 -5.09 -19.17
CA LYS A 723 12.68 -4.84 -17.82
C LYS A 723 11.19 -5.13 -17.71
N VAL A 724 10.78 -5.85 -16.68
CA VAL A 724 9.36 -6.10 -16.36
C VAL A 724 8.80 -4.87 -15.65
N LEU A 725 8.10 -4.02 -16.39
CA LEU A 725 7.51 -2.78 -15.87
C LEU A 725 6.19 -3.02 -15.12
N TRP A 726 5.44 -4.05 -15.50
CA TRP A 726 4.14 -4.39 -14.93
C TRP A 726 3.89 -5.89 -14.99
N GLN A 727 3.13 -6.43 -14.04
CA GLN A 727 2.74 -7.83 -14.03
C GLN A 727 1.41 -8.05 -13.31
N ASP A 728 0.68 -9.09 -13.73
CA ASP A 728 -0.39 -9.74 -12.98
C ASP A 728 -0.17 -11.25 -13.02
N ILE A 729 -0.21 -11.89 -11.84
CA ILE A 729 -0.07 -13.33 -11.67
C ILE A 729 -1.20 -13.76 -10.73
N SER A 730 -2.12 -14.58 -11.22
CA SER A 730 -3.28 -15.01 -10.42
C SER A 730 -3.90 -16.30 -10.95
N ALA A 731 -4.85 -16.86 -10.18
CA ALA A 731 -5.67 -17.98 -10.62
C ALA A 731 -6.55 -17.60 -11.83
N ASP A 732 -7.08 -16.37 -11.83
CA ASP A 732 -7.84 -15.83 -12.97
C ASP A 732 -6.92 -15.09 -13.94
N PRO A 733 -7.15 -15.19 -15.27
CA PRO A 733 -6.37 -14.43 -16.24
C PRO A 733 -6.68 -12.93 -16.20
N PHE A 734 -5.69 -12.10 -16.55
CA PHE A 734 -5.88 -10.66 -16.71
C PHE A 734 -6.49 -10.35 -18.09
N ASP A 735 -7.69 -9.80 -18.15
CA ASP A 735 -8.51 -9.63 -19.35
C ASP A 735 -8.81 -8.16 -19.73
N ASP A 736 -8.03 -7.18 -19.21
CA ASP A 736 -8.23 -5.74 -19.51
C ASP A 736 -7.07 -5.14 -20.34
N PRO A 737 -7.02 -5.40 -21.68
CA PRO A 737 -6.01 -4.85 -22.57
C PRO A 737 -6.09 -3.33 -22.69
N VAL A 738 -7.25 -2.72 -22.44
CA VAL A 738 -7.42 -1.26 -22.48
C VAL A 738 -6.69 -0.60 -21.34
N PHE A 739 -6.87 -1.13 -20.12
CA PHE A 739 -6.10 -0.68 -18.95
C PHE A 739 -4.60 -0.88 -19.17
N LEU A 740 -4.17 -2.08 -19.62
CA LEU A 740 -2.77 -2.38 -19.80
C LEU A 740 -2.09 -1.48 -20.83
N LYS A 741 -2.75 -1.21 -21.97
CA LYS A 741 -2.25 -0.24 -22.97
C LYS A 741 -2.05 1.15 -22.37
N LYS A 742 -3.05 1.64 -21.62
CA LYS A 742 -2.97 2.94 -20.96
C LYS A 742 -1.82 3.00 -19.96
N GLU A 743 -1.71 1.98 -19.15
CA GLU A 743 -0.65 1.89 -18.12
C GLU A 743 0.74 1.76 -18.76
N ALA A 744 0.87 0.98 -19.83
CA ALA A 744 2.10 0.84 -20.59
C ALA A 744 2.58 2.19 -21.17
N LEU A 745 1.68 2.95 -21.79
CA LEU A 745 1.97 4.30 -22.30
C LEU A 745 2.37 5.29 -21.19
N ARG A 746 1.87 5.09 -19.96
CA ARG A 746 2.27 5.88 -18.79
C ARG A 746 3.63 5.50 -18.26
N LEU A 747 3.96 4.19 -18.20
CA LEU A 747 5.20 3.68 -17.59
C LEU A 747 6.42 3.88 -18.47
N LEU A 748 6.30 3.62 -19.77
CA LEU A 748 7.46 3.65 -20.69
C LEU A 748 8.26 4.96 -20.64
N PRO A 749 7.65 6.17 -20.71
CA PRO A 749 8.41 7.42 -20.64
C PRO A 749 9.16 7.63 -19.32
N LEU A 750 8.67 7.03 -18.22
CA LEU A 750 9.25 7.15 -16.90
C LEU A 750 10.54 6.33 -16.75
N HIS A 751 10.71 5.28 -17.56
CA HIS A 751 11.84 4.36 -17.50
C HIS A 751 12.85 4.52 -18.64
N ILE A 752 12.52 5.25 -19.71
CA ILE A 752 13.46 5.57 -20.80
C ILE A 752 14.48 6.64 -20.38
N THR A 753 14.18 7.44 -19.37
CA THR A 753 15.00 8.59 -18.91
C THR A 753 15.81 8.33 -17.65
N SER A 754 15.82 7.10 -17.13
CA SER A 754 16.55 6.75 -15.90
C SER A 754 17.92 6.10 -16.18
#